data_51f39f18cb74b06ffe3cb566e53a7c00
#
_entry.id   51f39f18cb74b06ffe3cb566e53a7c00
#
_cell.length_a   1.000
_cell.length_b   1.000
_cell.length_c   1.000
_cell.angle_alpha   90.00
_cell.angle_beta   90.00
_cell.angle_gamma   90.00
#
_symmetry.space_group_name_H-M   'P 1'
#
loop_
_entity.id
_entity.type
_entity.pdbx_description
1 polymer ?
#
loop_
_entity_poly.entity_id
_entity_poly.type
_entity_poly.pdbx_seq_one_letter_code
_entity_poly.pdbx_strand_id
1 'polypeptide(L)'
;MSGYLYWGKSRKGENHQGDDYHLLQWHSLDVAACGYVMVMENHFNAASLFATLGLDDRETAATFFAWLLCWHDIGKFARLFQQQYGCDALACGLRDVSDSRHHHIVTGLWLWQNHLGDCVAQGMTGPLSARERKRVLDRWMPAVIGHHGKPVSCENCHNDFLPEDIAAARAFAGAVNALFPAVALQAQWKDDNWREAFPEKSWLVSALTVLADWTGSANLHFPWVAHAMPFEVYWARAVKQAQRALRLLPPASDVAPFNGIETLFPFITAPTPLQQKALEIDLHAKGPHLIILEDVTGAGKTEAALVLAHRLMAAGQARGLYIGLPTMATANAMYARMSQAWLRLYREGSHPSLVLAHSARKLSAGFNASIWARELLPNDSGDEAAAYEGCAAWFAQSPKKALLAETDVGTLDQAMMAVMAFKHQNLRLLGLNDKVLIADEIHSYDAYMSHVVEKLVETRARYGNATILLSATLSQAQRDRLIAAFYKGLNTTRESPRLGPDDYPWITHLHAQGIDGQRVATRAQVQRRVGIGWMEDEAACLDKIEVVAREGGCIGWIRNSVDDAVNSYRELIRHGNIPEENIILFHSRFAFIDRNNKEETTLEWFGKESAVNRSGKGIISTQVIEQSIDIDLDYLISDLAPVDLLIQRAGRLQRHSRDKQGQLKLTGADERPAPWLDILAPRWQAQPDEKWLTSAMRNTSYVYPAHSRLWLTQRVLREQGEIRMPEAARLLIEAVYGEEIDVPEGMKRSEDAALADYYCQRAIAGKYEISLDVGYSVESAELWGPDVSTRIGELTIDLWLARDTPQGIMPYAQGDNAWEMSALRVRKSWWNKHRGEFALLCGEALSQWCSAQRKPEAVVILLPGGYSAKEGLIGEV
;
A
#
# COMPACT_ATOMS: atom_id res chain seq x y z
N MET A 1 -42.10 -17.26 25.15
CA MET A 1 -40.95 -17.25 24.26
C MET A 1 -40.54 -18.69 24.00
N SER A 2 -40.64 -19.20 22.80
CA SER A 2 -40.24 -20.55 22.43
C SER A 2 -38.75 -20.70 22.69
N GLY A 3 -38.37 -21.68 23.48
CA GLY A 3 -37.09 -21.80 24.16
C GLY A 3 -35.88 -22.22 23.32
N TYR A 4 -35.74 -21.71 22.12
CA TYR A 4 -34.54 -22.02 21.36
C TYR A 4 -33.55 -20.86 21.45
N LEU A 5 -32.38 -21.17 22.02
CA LEU A 5 -31.26 -20.21 22.10
C LEU A 5 -30.38 -20.45 20.86
N TYR A 6 -30.01 -19.37 20.14
CA TYR A 6 -29.12 -19.37 18.99
C TYR A 6 -27.74 -18.91 19.41
N TRP A 7 -26.69 -19.66 19.07
CA TRP A 7 -25.32 -19.26 19.36
C TRP A 7 -24.76 -18.37 18.27
N GLY A 8 -23.97 -17.35 18.64
CA GLY A 8 -23.26 -16.44 17.74
C GLY A 8 -21.76 -16.73 17.66
N LYS A 9 -21.17 -17.15 18.78
CA LYS A 9 -19.75 -17.57 18.89
C LYS A 9 -19.67 -18.85 19.72
N SER A 10 -18.74 -19.75 19.38
CA SER A 10 -18.50 -21.00 20.08
C SER A 10 -17.02 -21.35 20.11
N ARG A 11 -16.65 -22.25 20.98
CA ARG A 11 -15.27 -22.61 21.27
C ARG A 11 -14.55 -23.24 20.08
N LYS A 12 -13.39 -22.67 19.73
CA LYS A 12 -12.31 -23.33 18.99
C LYS A 12 -11.00 -23.05 19.72
N GLY A 13 -10.72 -23.76 20.83
CA GLY A 13 -9.47 -23.61 21.59
C GLY A 13 -9.66 -23.58 23.11
N GLU A 14 -8.56 -23.69 23.87
CA GLU A 14 -8.57 -23.91 25.32
C GLU A 14 -8.65 -22.63 26.17
N ASN A 15 -8.38 -21.44 25.62
CA ASN A 15 -8.34 -20.19 26.38
C ASN A 15 -9.44 -19.21 25.94
N HIS A 16 -10.52 -19.12 26.68
CA HIS A 16 -11.58 -18.12 26.53
C HIS A 16 -12.09 -17.65 27.89
N GLN A 17 -12.70 -16.47 27.93
CA GLN A 17 -13.36 -15.93 29.14
C GLN A 17 -14.88 -16.08 29.01
N GLY A 18 -15.52 -16.44 30.12
CA GLY A 18 -16.97 -16.63 30.21
C GLY A 18 -17.40 -18.06 29.90
N ASP A 19 -18.64 -18.20 29.40
CA ASP A 19 -19.29 -19.50 29.11
C ASP A 19 -18.69 -20.19 27.85
N ASP A 20 -19.05 -21.44 27.57
CA ASP A 20 -18.55 -22.23 26.44
C ASP A 20 -19.03 -21.71 25.09
N TYR A 21 -20.08 -20.95 25.05
CA TYR A 21 -20.60 -20.27 23.85
C TYR A 21 -21.24 -18.95 24.22
N HIS A 22 -21.40 -18.11 23.18
CA HIS A 22 -22.00 -16.80 23.30
C HIS A 22 -23.31 -16.76 22.50
N LEU A 23 -24.40 -16.31 23.09
CA LEU A 23 -25.66 -16.18 22.39
C LEU A 23 -25.60 -15.15 21.27
N LEU A 24 -26.24 -15.43 20.14
CA LEU A 24 -26.26 -14.57 18.94
C LEU A 24 -26.79 -13.17 19.28
N GLN A 25 -27.84 -13.09 20.08
CA GLN A 25 -28.41 -11.81 20.51
C GLN A 25 -27.42 -10.95 21.30
N TRP A 26 -26.58 -11.57 22.14
CA TRP A 26 -25.58 -10.86 22.94
C TRP A 26 -24.40 -10.43 22.06
N HIS A 27 -23.92 -11.31 21.18
CA HIS A 27 -22.91 -10.92 20.20
C HIS A 27 -23.36 -9.75 19.34
N SER A 28 -24.62 -9.75 18.87
CA SER A 28 -25.16 -8.62 18.10
C SER A 28 -25.15 -7.32 18.90
N LEU A 29 -25.47 -7.35 20.20
CA LEU A 29 -25.44 -6.18 21.07
C LEU A 29 -24.02 -5.74 21.43
N ASP A 30 -23.04 -6.65 21.53
CA ASP A 30 -21.63 -6.29 21.75
C ASP A 30 -21.08 -5.49 20.56
N VAL A 31 -21.36 -5.96 19.35
CA VAL A 31 -20.97 -5.25 18.12
C VAL A 31 -21.70 -3.91 17.99
N ALA A 32 -23.01 -3.89 18.32
CA ALA A 32 -23.79 -2.66 18.34
C ALA A 32 -23.23 -1.63 19.34
N ALA A 33 -22.84 -2.08 20.54
CA ALA A 33 -22.23 -1.21 21.55
C ALA A 33 -20.87 -0.65 21.11
N CYS A 34 -20.07 -1.43 20.40
CA CYS A 34 -18.83 -0.93 19.81
C CYS A 34 -19.12 0.19 18.78
N GLY A 35 -20.08 -0.01 17.89
CA GLY A 35 -20.48 1.03 16.93
C GLY A 35 -21.04 2.28 17.61
N TYR A 36 -21.85 2.13 18.64
CA TYR A 36 -22.37 3.25 19.45
C TYR A 36 -21.23 4.10 20.01
N VAL A 37 -20.27 3.47 20.68
CA VAL A 37 -19.13 4.16 21.29
C VAL A 37 -18.22 4.77 20.23
N MET A 38 -17.98 4.08 19.10
CA MET A 38 -17.20 4.64 17.98
C MET A 38 -17.75 5.98 17.47
N VAL A 39 -19.07 6.10 17.37
CA VAL A 39 -19.71 7.36 16.95
C VAL A 39 -19.69 8.37 18.08
N MET A 40 -20.02 7.98 19.32
CA MET A 40 -20.05 8.89 20.48
C MET A 40 -18.68 9.53 20.76
N GLU A 41 -17.60 8.77 20.66
CA GLU A 41 -16.23 9.22 20.88
C GLU A 41 -15.52 9.67 19.60
N ASN A 42 -16.23 9.60 18.45
CA ASN A 42 -15.76 9.99 17.12
C ASN A 42 -14.48 9.24 16.67
N HIS A 43 -14.34 7.98 17.04
CA HIS A 43 -13.26 7.14 16.53
C HIS A 43 -13.35 7.02 15.01
N PHE A 44 -12.20 7.09 14.34
CA PHE A 44 -12.10 7.02 12.86
C PHE A 44 -13.02 8.02 12.13
N ASN A 45 -13.29 9.17 12.75
CA ASN A 45 -14.16 10.21 12.22
C ASN A 45 -15.61 9.73 11.94
N ALA A 46 -16.08 8.74 12.69
CA ALA A 46 -17.38 8.12 12.49
C ALA A 46 -18.54 9.11 12.61
N ALA A 47 -18.53 10.00 13.62
CA ALA A 47 -19.59 11.01 13.78
C ALA A 47 -19.67 11.94 12.58
N SER A 48 -18.53 12.39 12.04
CA SER A 48 -18.48 13.23 10.83
C SER A 48 -19.03 12.51 9.61
N LEU A 49 -18.74 11.20 9.45
CA LEU A 49 -19.34 10.41 8.38
C LEU A 49 -20.88 10.42 8.48
N PHE A 50 -21.43 10.13 9.66
CA PHE A 50 -22.89 10.09 9.85
C PHE A 50 -23.52 11.48 9.69
N ALA A 51 -22.84 12.57 10.05
CA ALA A 51 -23.29 13.92 9.75
C ALA A 51 -23.42 14.16 8.23
N THR A 52 -22.47 13.67 7.40
CA THR A 52 -22.61 13.76 5.93
C THR A 52 -23.78 12.93 5.37
N LEU A 53 -24.33 12.01 6.16
CA LEU A 53 -25.52 11.21 5.85
C LEU A 53 -26.81 11.81 6.40
N GLY A 54 -26.74 13.01 7.01
CA GLY A 54 -27.88 13.74 7.56
C GLY A 54 -28.24 13.40 9.00
N LEU A 55 -27.28 12.83 9.76
CA LEU A 55 -27.40 12.57 11.20
C LEU A 55 -26.41 13.47 11.95
N ASP A 56 -26.74 14.74 12.08
CA ASP A 56 -25.87 15.76 12.68
C ASP A 56 -25.78 15.63 14.20
N ASP A 57 -26.86 15.15 14.86
CA ASP A 57 -26.84 14.87 16.29
C ASP A 57 -26.09 13.55 16.56
N ARG A 58 -25.04 13.65 17.38
CA ARG A 58 -24.12 12.54 17.66
C ARG A 58 -24.80 11.36 18.35
N GLU A 59 -25.69 11.63 19.30
CA GLU A 59 -26.43 10.60 20.02
C GLU A 59 -27.39 9.86 19.09
N THR A 60 -28.10 10.59 18.24
CA THR A 60 -28.99 10.04 17.21
C THR A 60 -28.20 9.18 16.23
N ALA A 61 -27.04 9.65 15.77
CA ALA A 61 -26.15 8.91 14.87
C ALA A 61 -25.64 7.62 15.53
N ALA A 62 -25.16 7.69 16.78
CA ALA A 62 -24.67 6.55 17.53
C ALA A 62 -25.76 5.51 17.76
N THR A 63 -26.95 5.95 18.15
CA THR A 63 -28.10 5.07 18.38
C THR A 63 -28.57 4.41 17.09
N PHE A 64 -28.62 5.15 15.98
CA PHE A 64 -28.93 4.59 14.67
C PHE A 64 -27.90 3.55 14.21
N PHE A 65 -26.61 3.85 14.34
CA PHE A 65 -25.56 2.90 13.95
C PHE A 65 -25.55 1.65 14.83
N ALA A 66 -25.74 1.78 16.13
CA ALA A 66 -25.90 0.65 17.02
C ALA A 66 -27.07 -0.25 16.61
N TRP A 67 -28.24 0.34 16.38
CA TRP A 67 -29.42 -0.39 15.89
C TRP A 67 -29.12 -1.08 14.56
N LEU A 68 -28.44 -0.40 13.64
CA LEU A 68 -28.06 -0.94 12.33
C LEU A 68 -27.13 -2.15 12.46
N LEU A 69 -26.15 -2.09 13.37
CA LEU A 69 -25.21 -3.18 13.64
C LEU A 69 -25.83 -4.43 14.26
N CYS A 70 -27.01 -4.32 14.92
CA CYS A 70 -27.71 -5.51 15.40
C CYS A 70 -28.03 -6.52 14.29
N TRP A 71 -28.04 -6.08 13.04
CA TRP A 71 -28.39 -6.91 11.87
C TRP A 71 -27.18 -7.57 11.19
N HIS A 72 -25.95 -7.31 11.62
CA HIS A 72 -24.74 -7.75 10.89
C HIS A 72 -24.65 -9.27 10.73
N ASP A 73 -25.06 -10.02 11.74
CA ASP A 73 -24.92 -11.48 11.86
C ASP A 73 -26.26 -12.27 11.82
N ILE A 74 -27.34 -11.65 11.32
CA ILE A 74 -28.67 -12.31 11.30
C ILE A 74 -28.70 -13.61 10.52
N GLY A 75 -27.80 -13.84 9.60
CA GLY A 75 -27.67 -15.09 8.88
C GLY A 75 -27.27 -16.28 9.74
N LYS A 76 -26.77 -16.05 10.95
CA LYS A 76 -26.48 -17.10 11.93
C LYS A 76 -27.74 -17.74 12.53
N PHE A 77 -28.93 -17.18 12.27
CA PHE A 77 -30.18 -17.89 12.53
C PHE A 77 -30.37 -19.11 11.60
N ALA A 78 -29.61 -19.22 10.48
CA ALA A 78 -29.67 -20.35 9.58
C ALA A 78 -29.36 -21.68 10.31
N ARG A 79 -30.17 -22.70 10.07
CA ARG A 79 -30.04 -24.02 10.68
C ARG A 79 -28.65 -24.62 10.46
N LEU A 80 -28.12 -24.51 9.24
CA LEU A 80 -26.80 -25.03 8.89
C LEU A 80 -25.67 -24.38 9.72
N PHE A 81 -25.79 -23.08 10.02
CA PHE A 81 -24.82 -22.43 10.89
C PHE A 81 -24.91 -22.97 12.32
N GLN A 82 -26.12 -23.13 12.86
CA GLN A 82 -26.36 -23.64 14.21
C GLN A 82 -25.90 -25.09 14.41
N GLN A 83 -25.92 -25.91 13.35
CA GLN A 83 -25.42 -27.29 13.39
C GLN A 83 -23.90 -27.44 13.50
N GLN A 84 -23.13 -26.36 13.29
CA GLN A 84 -21.67 -26.42 13.43
C GLN A 84 -21.17 -26.58 14.86
N TYR A 85 -22.03 -26.40 15.85
CA TYR A 85 -21.75 -26.58 17.26
C TYR A 85 -22.81 -27.46 17.92
N GLY A 86 -22.42 -28.69 18.30
CA GLY A 86 -23.30 -29.67 18.92
C GLY A 86 -23.55 -29.40 20.38
N CYS A 87 -24.70 -28.80 20.71
CA CYS A 87 -25.16 -28.59 22.06
C CYS A 87 -26.67 -28.78 22.12
N ASP A 88 -27.15 -29.68 22.97
CA ASP A 88 -28.58 -30.04 23.11
C ASP A 88 -29.46 -28.88 23.60
N ALA A 89 -28.87 -27.89 24.26
CA ALA A 89 -29.58 -26.71 24.73
C ALA A 89 -29.84 -25.65 23.65
N LEU A 90 -29.21 -25.79 22.47
CA LEU A 90 -29.31 -24.83 21.36
C LEU A 90 -30.27 -25.36 20.28
N ALA A 91 -30.67 -24.51 19.37
CA ALA A 91 -31.51 -24.87 18.22
C ALA A 91 -30.96 -26.01 17.33
N CYS A 92 -29.66 -26.31 17.44
CA CYS A 92 -28.97 -27.39 16.71
C CYS A 92 -29.49 -28.79 16.95
N GLY A 93 -30.22 -29.07 18.04
CA GLY A 93 -30.86 -30.39 18.31
C GLY A 93 -32.06 -30.69 17.42
N LEU A 94 -32.46 -29.82 16.50
CA LEU A 94 -33.57 -30.01 15.60
C LEU A 94 -33.07 -30.48 14.21
N ARG A 95 -33.77 -31.44 13.62
CA ARG A 95 -33.52 -32.14 12.34
C ARG A 95 -32.51 -31.56 11.38
N ASP A 96 -31.63 -32.40 10.85
CA ASP A 96 -30.68 -32.09 9.80
C ASP A 96 -31.34 -31.44 8.58
N VAL A 97 -30.75 -30.30 8.14
CA VAL A 97 -31.00 -29.73 6.83
C VAL A 97 -29.85 -30.16 5.93
N SER A 98 -30.19 -30.86 4.86
CA SER A 98 -29.18 -31.38 3.94
C SER A 98 -28.57 -30.30 3.08
N ASP A 99 -27.25 -30.32 3.00
CA ASP A 99 -26.39 -29.84 1.88
C ASP A 99 -26.43 -28.40 1.38
N SER A 100 -26.87 -27.42 2.14
CA SER A 100 -26.58 -26.01 1.79
C SER A 100 -25.21 -25.61 2.32
N ARG A 101 -24.37 -25.02 1.43
CA ARG A 101 -23.02 -24.53 1.76
C ARG A 101 -22.93 -23.00 1.83
N HIS A 102 -24.07 -22.32 1.99
CA HIS A 102 -24.08 -20.87 1.99
C HIS A 102 -23.43 -20.33 3.26
N HIS A 103 -22.58 -19.30 3.07
CA HIS A 103 -21.98 -18.59 4.18
C HIS A 103 -23.04 -17.72 4.89
N HIS A 104 -22.95 -17.55 6.21
CA HIS A 104 -23.95 -16.81 7.02
C HIS A 104 -24.19 -15.36 6.58
N ILE A 105 -23.25 -14.70 5.89
CA ILE A 105 -23.50 -13.36 5.31
C ILE A 105 -24.47 -13.44 4.13
N VAL A 106 -24.44 -14.51 3.31
CA VAL A 106 -25.34 -14.74 2.18
C VAL A 106 -26.75 -15.08 2.71
N THR A 107 -26.84 -16.00 3.66
CA THR A 107 -28.09 -16.35 4.33
C THR A 107 -28.69 -15.14 5.09
N GLY A 108 -27.85 -14.26 5.62
CA GLY A 108 -28.28 -13.02 6.31
C GLY A 108 -28.95 -12.05 5.36
N LEU A 109 -28.36 -11.82 4.18
CA LEU A 109 -28.97 -10.94 3.20
C LEU A 109 -30.28 -11.50 2.66
N TRP A 110 -30.34 -12.84 2.39
CA TRP A 110 -31.55 -13.51 1.98
C TRP A 110 -32.66 -13.39 3.05
N LEU A 111 -32.33 -13.66 4.33
CA LEU A 111 -33.28 -13.55 5.45
C LEU A 111 -33.83 -12.15 5.60
N TRP A 112 -32.96 -11.11 5.45
CA TRP A 112 -33.38 -9.72 5.44
C TRP A 112 -34.37 -9.44 4.34
N GLN A 113 -34.04 -9.77 3.10
CA GLN A 113 -34.84 -9.42 1.94
C GLN A 113 -36.23 -10.10 1.93
N ASN A 114 -36.28 -11.36 2.40
CA ASN A 114 -37.50 -12.18 2.28
C ASN A 114 -38.36 -12.24 3.53
N HIS A 115 -37.80 -11.97 4.73
CA HIS A 115 -38.53 -12.21 5.98
C HIS A 115 -38.45 -11.10 7.03
N LEU A 116 -37.34 -10.36 7.11
CA LEU A 116 -37.14 -9.37 8.19
C LEU A 116 -37.36 -7.93 7.76
N GLY A 117 -36.97 -7.53 6.57
CA GLY A 117 -36.94 -6.14 6.13
C GLY A 117 -38.32 -5.46 6.25
N ASP A 118 -39.40 -6.13 5.84
CA ASP A 118 -40.77 -5.60 6.00
C ASP A 118 -41.21 -5.52 7.46
N CYS A 119 -40.92 -6.56 8.25
CA CYS A 119 -41.24 -6.62 9.67
C CYS A 119 -40.53 -5.50 10.47
N VAL A 120 -39.24 -5.33 10.25
CA VAL A 120 -38.45 -4.27 10.87
C VAL A 120 -38.96 -2.89 10.47
N ALA A 121 -39.18 -2.65 9.18
CA ALA A 121 -39.68 -1.38 8.68
C ALA A 121 -41.10 -1.04 9.19
N GLN A 122 -41.96 -2.03 9.42
CA GLN A 122 -43.29 -1.83 10.02
C GLN A 122 -43.19 -1.46 11.49
N GLY A 123 -42.25 -2.09 12.25
CA GLY A 123 -42.02 -1.81 13.66
C GLY A 123 -41.37 -0.46 13.98
N MET A 124 -40.85 0.24 12.99
CA MET A 124 -40.22 1.55 13.17
C MET A 124 -41.25 2.69 13.09
N THR A 125 -40.92 3.79 13.77
CA THR A 125 -41.65 5.07 13.69
C THR A 125 -40.97 6.07 12.75
N GLY A 126 -41.58 7.23 12.50
CA GLY A 126 -40.93 8.33 11.76
C GLY A 126 -41.66 8.76 10.51
N PRO A 127 -41.11 9.73 9.72
CA PRO A 127 -41.78 10.43 8.66
C PRO A 127 -42.00 9.64 7.37
N LEU A 128 -41.28 8.51 7.21
CA LEU A 128 -41.40 7.67 6.02
C LEU A 128 -42.48 6.59 6.20
N SER A 129 -43.16 6.20 5.12
CA SER A 129 -44.03 5.00 5.10
C SER A 129 -43.20 3.72 5.30
N ALA A 130 -43.84 2.64 5.75
CA ALA A 130 -43.16 1.35 5.92
C ALA A 130 -42.43 0.87 4.64
N ARG A 131 -43.06 1.10 3.46
CA ARG A 131 -42.46 0.76 2.17
C ARG A 131 -41.23 1.60 1.82
N GLU A 132 -41.26 2.90 2.13
CA GLU A 132 -40.11 3.80 1.94
C GLU A 132 -39.01 3.43 2.91
N ARG A 133 -39.33 3.15 4.21
CA ARG A 133 -38.35 2.68 5.20
C ARG A 133 -37.60 1.43 4.72
N LYS A 134 -38.35 0.40 4.24
CA LYS A 134 -37.74 -0.82 3.72
C LYS A 134 -36.78 -0.53 2.57
N ARG A 135 -37.17 0.28 1.60
CA ARG A 135 -36.29 0.67 0.46
C ARG A 135 -35.03 1.39 0.89
N VAL A 136 -35.11 2.24 1.89
CA VAL A 136 -33.94 2.93 2.46
C VAL A 136 -33.03 1.89 3.14
N LEU A 137 -33.58 1.04 4.01
CA LEU A 137 -32.83 0.03 4.74
C LEU A 137 -32.17 -1.00 3.82
N ASP A 138 -32.83 -1.38 2.73
CA ASP A 138 -32.27 -2.31 1.74
C ASP A 138 -30.97 -1.79 1.12
N ARG A 139 -30.70 -0.46 1.15
CA ARG A 139 -29.42 0.13 0.72
C ARG A 139 -28.33 0.05 1.78
N TRP A 140 -28.70 0.12 3.07
CA TRP A 140 -27.74 0.04 4.18
C TRP A 140 -27.27 -1.39 4.45
N MET A 141 -28.18 -2.37 4.28
CA MET A 141 -27.94 -3.76 4.72
C MET A 141 -26.76 -4.44 4.07
N PRO A 142 -26.47 -4.28 2.76
CA PRO A 142 -25.27 -4.87 2.17
C PRO A 142 -23.97 -4.44 2.87
N ALA A 143 -23.88 -3.16 3.28
CA ALA A 143 -22.70 -2.63 3.97
C ALA A 143 -22.54 -3.17 5.40
N VAL A 144 -23.64 -3.58 6.02
CA VAL A 144 -23.68 -4.13 7.39
C VAL A 144 -23.52 -5.64 7.40
N ILE A 145 -24.34 -6.34 6.63
CA ILE A 145 -24.29 -7.81 6.56
C ILE A 145 -22.99 -8.28 5.91
N GLY A 146 -22.46 -7.52 4.93
CA GLY A 146 -21.20 -7.84 4.24
C GLY A 146 -19.91 -7.55 5.05
N HIS A 147 -19.94 -7.57 6.36
CA HIS A 147 -18.82 -7.20 7.25
C HIS A 147 -17.57 -8.10 7.15
N HIS A 148 -17.57 -9.16 6.35
CA HIS A 148 -16.40 -10.01 6.10
C HIS A 148 -15.41 -9.42 5.09
N GLY A 149 -15.56 -8.15 4.74
CA GLY A 149 -14.61 -7.37 3.95
C GLY A 149 -14.73 -7.51 2.44
N LYS A 150 -15.84 -8.06 1.96
CA LYS A 150 -16.26 -8.06 0.55
C LYS A 150 -17.78 -7.93 0.47
N PRO A 151 -18.32 -7.28 -0.57
CA PRO A 151 -19.75 -7.25 -0.82
C PRO A 151 -20.37 -8.63 -0.93
N VAL A 152 -21.66 -8.73 -0.64
CA VAL A 152 -22.41 -9.99 -0.57
C VAL A 152 -23.20 -10.20 -1.84
N SER A 153 -23.10 -11.40 -2.43
CA SER A 153 -24.01 -11.84 -3.48
C SER A 153 -25.38 -12.23 -2.90
N CYS A 154 -26.42 -12.08 -3.70
CA CYS A 154 -27.77 -12.53 -3.33
C CYS A 154 -28.01 -13.91 -3.93
N GLU A 155 -28.21 -14.91 -3.05
CA GLU A 155 -28.47 -16.30 -3.45
C GLU A 155 -29.76 -16.78 -2.78
N ASN A 156 -30.37 -17.82 -3.34
CA ASN A 156 -31.57 -18.41 -2.74
C ASN A 156 -31.20 -19.36 -1.60
N CYS A 157 -31.50 -18.96 -0.37
CA CYS A 157 -31.22 -19.70 0.86
C CYS A 157 -32.46 -20.25 1.55
N HIS A 158 -33.57 -20.46 0.82
CA HIS A 158 -34.83 -20.93 1.42
C HIS A 158 -34.67 -22.20 2.26
N ASN A 159 -33.85 -23.14 1.82
CA ASN A 159 -33.61 -24.40 2.50
C ASN A 159 -32.70 -24.33 3.71
N ASP A 160 -32.08 -23.18 3.96
CA ASP A 160 -31.16 -22.99 5.10
C ASP A 160 -31.90 -22.66 6.40
N PHE A 161 -33.20 -22.39 6.30
CA PHE A 161 -34.03 -21.97 7.44
C PHE A 161 -35.25 -22.87 7.61
N LEU A 162 -35.56 -23.17 8.84
CA LEU A 162 -36.85 -23.73 9.21
C LEU A 162 -37.82 -22.61 9.63
N PRO A 163 -39.14 -22.82 9.65
CA PRO A 163 -40.11 -21.84 10.13
C PRO A 163 -39.81 -21.27 11.53
N GLU A 164 -39.27 -22.09 12.42
CA GLU A 164 -38.87 -21.74 13.78
C GLU A 164 -37.70 -20.76 13.79
N ASP A 165 -36.73 -20.90 12.87
CA ASP A 165 -35.57 -20.02 12.75
C ASP A 165 -36.01 -18.62 12.31
N ILE A 166 -36.94 -18.58 11.35
CA ILE A 166 -37.53 -17.33 10.86
C ILE A 166 -38.35 -16.66 11.97
N ALA A 167 -39.11 -17.45 12.73
CA ALA A 167 -39.89 -16.95 13.87
C ALA A 167 -38.99 -16.39 14.99
N ALA A 168 -37.88 -17.05 15.30
CA ALA A 168 -36.89 -16.57 16.26
C ALA A 168 -36.20 -15.28 15.78
N ALA A 169 -35.82 -15.19 14.48
CA ALA A 169 -35.26 -13.98 13.91
C ALA A 169 -36.25 -12.80 13.95
N ARG A 170 -37.54 -13.03 13.71
CA ARG A 170 -38.60 -12.01 13.86
C ARG A 170 -38.78 -11.58 15.32
N ALA A 171 -38.73 -12.53 16.28
CA ALA A 171 -38.78 -12.18 17.70
C ALA A 171 -37.58 -11.34 18.13
N PHE A 172 -36.38 -11.67 17.64
CA PHE A 172 -35.17 -10.86 17.82
C PHE A 172 -35.36 -9.44 17.25
N ALA A 173 -35.90 -9.33 16.03
CA ALA A 173 -36.18 -8.05 15.40
C ALA A 173 -37.14 -7.18 16.23
N GLY A 174 -38.20 -7.78 16.81
CA GLY A 174 -39.08 -7.10 17.73
C GLY A 174 -38.39 -6.59 19.00
N ALA A 175 -37.49 -7.41 19.57
CA ALA A 175 -36.72 -7.04 20.75
C ALA A 175 -35.72 -5.89 20.47
N VAL A 176 -35.05 -5.91 19.32
CA VAL A 176 -34.12 -4.84 18.90
C VAL A 176 -34.88 -3.52 18.68
N ASN A 177 -36.04 -3.53 17.98
CA ASN A 177 -36.85 -2.31 17.81
C ASN A 177 -37.39 -1.78 19.14
N ALA A 178 -37.69 -2.66 20.09
CA ALA A 178 -38.13 -2.25 21.42
C ALA A 178 -37.00 -1.64 22.25
N LEU A 179 -35.78 -2.14 22.11
CA LEU A 179 -34.56 -1.60 22.75
C LEU A 179 -34.19 -0.21 22.21
N PHE A 180 -34.46 0.07 20.94
CA PHE A 180 -34.11 1.32 20.27
C PHE A 180 -35.35 2.05 19.71
N PRO A 181 -36.31 2.44 20.57
CA PRO A 181 -37.60 2.98 20.10
C PRO A 181 -37.49 4.37 19.42
N ALA A 182 -36.42 5.10 19.73
CA ALA A 182 -36.15 6.42 19.17
C ALA A 182 -35.57 6.41 17.76
N VAL A 183 -35.16 5.23 17.24
CA VAL A 183 -34.57 5.15 15.89
C VAL A 183 -35.60 5.44 14.83
N ALA A 184 -35.34 6.49 14.06
CA ALA A 184 -36.14 6.91 12.92
C ALA A 184 -35.25 7.19 11.69
N LEU A 185 -35.77 6.87 10.50
CA LEU A 185 -35.09 7.19 9.26
C LEU A 185 -35.37 8.64 8.84
N GLN A 186 -34.36 9.32 8.32
CA GLN A 186 -34.47 10.71 7.90
C GLN A 186 -35.35 10.84 6.66
N ALA A 187 -36.17 11.90 6.61
CA ALA A 187 -37.10 12.13 5.51
C ALA A 187 -36.41 12.27 4.15
N GLN A 188 -35.24 12.91 4.12
CA GLN A 188 -34.43 13.11 2.91
C GLN A 188 -33.79 11.82 2.34
N TRP A 189 -33.77 10.72 3.10
CA TRP A 189 -33.15 9.47 2.59
C TRP A 189 -33.94 8.79 1.47
N LYS A 190 -35.15 9.22 1.22
CA LYS A 190 -35.91 8.80 0.03
C LYS A 190 -35.59 9.60 -1.23
N ASP A 191 -34.94 10.76 -1.11
CA ASP A 191 -34.69 11.68 -2.21
C ASP A 191 -33.55 11.18 -3.11
N ASP A 192 -33.59 11.61 -4.39
CA ASP A 192 -32.62 11.15 -5.38
C ASP A 192 -31.20 11.63 -5.05
N ASN A 193 -31.03 12.86 -4.55
CA ASN A 193 -29.72 13.38 -4.11
C ASN A 193 -29.05 12.48 -3.07
N TRP A 194 -29.82 11.99 -2.09
CA TRP A 194 -29.27 11.06 -1.10
C TRP A 194 -28.96 9.70 -1.72
N ARG A 195 -29.81 9.23 -2.65
CA ARG A 195 -29.62 7.97 -3.35
C ARG A 195 -28.34 7.94 -4.19
N GLU A 196 -27.95 9.09 -4.75
CA GLU A 196 -26.73 9.26 -5.53
C GLU A 196 -25.50 9.41 -4.64
N ALA A 197 -25.63 10.05 -3.47
CA ALA A 197 -24.52 10.28 -2.54
C ALA A 197 -24.22 9.09 -1.61
N PHE A 198 -25.22 8.28 -1.25
CA PHE A 198 -25.05 7.17 -0.29
C PHE A 198 -24.08 6.07 -0.76
N PRO A 199 -24.08 5.63 -2.05
CA PRO A 199 -23.21 4.55 -2.50
C PRO A 199 -21.75 4.76 -2.15
N GLU A 200 -21.19 5.93 -2.36
CA GLU A 200 -19.79 6.20 -1.99
C GLU A 200 -19.55 6.07 -0.48
N LYS A 201 -20.49 6.55 0.35
CA LYS A 201 -20.38 6.50 1.83
C LYS A 201 -20.54 5.08 2.38
N SER A 202 -21.26 4.20 1.67
CA SER A 202 -21.49 2.81 2.08
C SER A 202 -20.20 2.01 2.25
N TRP A 203 -19.12 2.35 1.51
CA TRP A 203 -17.80 1.76 1.71
C TRP A 203 -17.22 2.06 3.10
N LEU A 204 -17.40 3.29 3.59
CA LEU A 204 -16.91 3.70 4.91
C LEU A 204 -17.79 3.12 6.02
N VAL A 205 -19.12 3.06 5.80
CA VAL A 205 -20.06 2.38 6.73
C VAL A 205 -19.67 0.91 6.89
N SER A 206 -19.41 0.21 5.79
CA SER A 206 -18.95 -1.18 5.84
C SER A 206 -17.63 -1.33 6.59
N ALA A 207 -16.70 -0.38 6.44
CA ALA A 207 -15.44 -0.40 7.18
C ALA A 207 -15.65 -0.26 8.70
N LEU A 208 -16.50 0.68 9.12
CA LEU A 208 -16.86 0.84 10.53
C LEU A 208 -17.56 -0.40 11.08
N THR A 209 -18.41 -1.05 10.27
CA THR A 209 -19.06 -2.31 10.64
C THR A 209 -18.03 -3.42 10.90
N VAL A 210 -17.03 -3.56 10.02
CA VAL A 210 -15.93 -4.54 10.20
C VAL A 210 -15.16 -4.26 11.50
N LEU A 211 -14.86 -3.01 11.79
CA LEU A 211 -14.14 -2.64 13.03
C LEU A 211 -14.97 -2.90 14.27
N ALA A 212 -16.27 -2.61 14.23
CA ALA A 212 -17.19 -2.88 15.32
C ALA A 212 -17.31 -4.39 15.59
N ASP A 213 -17.44 -5.22 14.54
CA ASP A 213 -17.47 -6.68 14.66
C ASP A 213 -16.14 -7.22 15.21
N TRP A 214 -14.99 -6.80 14.70
CA TRP A 214 -13.70 -7.25 15.23
C TRP A 214 -13.47 -6.89 16.68
N THR A 215 -13.96 -5.72 17.12
CA THR A 215 -13.85 -5.29 18.51
C THR A 215 -14.84 -6.05 19.39
N GLY A 216 -16.13 -6.12 19.01
CA GLY A 216 -17.18 -6.82 19.73
C GLY A 216 -17.05 -8.35 19.74
N SER A 217 -16.22 -8.91 18.84
CA SER A 217 -15.84 -10.32 18.81
C SER A 217 -14.64 -10.66 19.70
N ALA A 218 -13.97 -9.67 20.29
CA ALA A 218 -12.78 -9.89 21.13
C ALA A 218 -13.18 -10.41 22.50
N ASN A 219 -13.05 -11.72 22.73
CA ASN A 219 -13.46 -12.39 23.98
C ASN A 219 -12.79 -11.80 25.24
N LEU A 220 -11.59 -11.23 25.11
CA LEU A 220 -10.90 -10.55 26.21
C LEU A 220 -11.75 -9.39 26.79
N HIS A 221 -12.47 -8.66 25.94
CA HIS A 221 -13.27 -7.51 26.34
C HIS A 221 -14.76 -7.85 26.52
N PHE A 222 -15.23 -8.86 25.79
CA PHE A 222 -16.61 -9.33 25.78
C PHE A 222 -16.66 -10.82 26.18
N PRO A 223 -16.59 -11.14 27.51
CA PRO A 223 -16.72 -12.50 27.99
C PRO A 223 -18.06 -13.11 27.57
N TRP A 224 -18.02 -14.34 27.10
CA TRP A 224 -19.19 -15.01 26.54
C TRP A 224 -20.27 -15.27 27.57
N VAL A 225 -21.54 -15.17 27.15
CA VAL A 225 -22.73 -15.34 27.96
C VAL A 225 -23.70 -16.28 27.27
N ALA A 226 -23.98 -17.42 27.88
CA ALA A 226 -24.83 -18.46 27.37
C ALA A 226 -26.28 -18.45 27.94
N HIS A 227 -26.58 -17.54 28.83
CA HIS A 227 -27.91 -17.44 29.47
C HIS A 227 -28.67 -16.19 29.03
N ALA A 228 -30.02 -16.29 29.08
CA ALA A 228 -30.89 -15.19 28.71
C ALA A 228 -31.01 -14.18 29.89
N MET A 229 -31.08 -12.89 29.53
CA MET A 229 -31.39 -11.79 30.44
C MET A 229 -32.18 -10.70 29.70
N PRO A 230 -32.70 -9.66 30.36
CA PRO A 230 -33.32 -8.52 29.67
C PRO A 230 -32.33 -7.80 28.74
N PHE A 231 -32.79 -7.38 27.55
CA PHE A 231 -31.97 -6.72 26.57
C PHE A 231 -31.36 -5.41 27.08
N GLU A 232 -32.13 -4.64 27.87
CA GLU A 232 -31.68 -3.37 28.45
C GLU A 232 -30.52 -3.57 29.44
N VAL A 233 -30.58 -4.67 30.20
CA VAL A 233 -29.54 -5.01 31.16
C VAL A 233 -28.25 -5.39 30.44
N TYR A 234 -28.39 -6.24 29.40
CA TYR A 234 -27.23 -6.62 28.61
C TYR A 234 -26.65 -5.42 27.87
N TRP A 235 -27.47 -4.57 27.22
CA TRP A 235 -27.06 -3.37 26.54
C TRP A 235 -26.21 -2.44 27.40
N ALA A 236 -26.67 -2.11 28.61
CA ALA A 236 -25.93 -1.29 29.56
C ALA A 236 -24.57 -1.91 29.95
N ARG A 237 -24.47 -3.23 30.00
CA ARG A 237 -23.23 -3.95 30.21
C ARG A 237 -22.32 -3.85 28.95
N ALA A 238 -22.85 -4.14 27.77
CA ALA A 238 -22.12 -4.14 26.52
C ALA A 238 -21.51 -2.75 26.21
N VAL A 239 -22.24 -1.65 26.45
CA VAL A 239 -21.73 -0.28 26.29
C VAL A 239 -20.51 -0.01 27.19
N LYS A 240 -20.56 -0.44 28.45
CA LYS A 240 -19.41 -0.29 29.38
C LYS A 240 -18.20 -1.12 28.92
N GLN A 241 -18.44 -2.31 28.38
CA GLN A 241 -17.37 -3.16 27.82
C GLN A 241 -16.78 -2.55 26.57
N ALA A 242 -17.62 -2.02 25.67
CA ALA A 242 -17.19 -1.31 24.46
C ALA A 242 -16.32 -0.07 24.79
N GLN A 243 -16.74 0.74 25.76
CA GLN A 243 -15.94 1.87 26.23
C GLN A 243 -14.55 1.44 26.73
N ARG A 244 -14.45 0.32 27.45
CA ARG A 244 -13.16 -0.21 27.89
C ARG A 244 -12.32 -0.73 26.73
N ALA A 245 -12.94 -1.46 25.80
CA ALA A 245 -12.24 -2.01 24.63
C ALA A 245 -11.69 -0.90 23.71
N LEU A 246 -12.46 0.16 23.50
CA LEU A 246 -12.10 1.26 22.60
C LEU A 246 -11.17 2.29 23.22
N ARG A 247 -11.04 2.34 24.56
CA ARG A 247 -10.00 3.15 25.24
C ARG A 247 -8.57 2.72 24.86
N LEU A 248 -8.39 1.51 24.33
CA LEU A 248 -7.11 1.05 23.79
C LEU A 248 -6.76 1.73 22.45
N LEU A 249 -7.72 2.39 21.82
CA LEU A 249 -7.47 3.21 20.65
C LEU A 249 -7.13 4.63 21.12
N PRO A 250 -6.11 5.29 20.54
CA PRO A 250 -5.78 6.66 20.94
C PRO A 250 -6.96 7.58 20.63
N PRO A 251 -7.23 8.58 21.45
CA PRO A 251 -8.04 9.70 21.02
C PRO A 251 -7.34 10.35 19.82
N ALA A 252 -8.13 10.99 18.95
CA ALA A 252 -7.56 11.73 17.82
C ALA A 252 -6.58 12.80 18.34
N SER A 253 -5.36 12.79 17.83
CA SER A 253 -4.31 13.73 18.24
C SER A 253 -4.57 15.12 17.67
N ASP A 254 -4.33 16.14 18.47
CA ASP A 254 -4.44 17.53 18.06
C ASP A 254 -3.24 17.91 17.17
N VAL A 255 -3.51 18.36 15.97
CA VAL A 255 -2.48 18.86 15.05
C VAL A 255 -1.84 20.15 15.59
N ALA A 256 -0.53 20.24 15.55
CA ALA A 256 0.18 21.45 15.91
C ALA A 256 -0.02 22.55 14.86
N PRO A 257 -0.05 23.84 15.27
CA PRO A 257 -0.01 24.94 14.29
C PRO A 257 1.30 24.89 13.50
N PHE A 258 1.24 25.19 12.21
CA PHE A 258 2.43 25.27 11.39
C PHE A 258 3.18 26.58 11.64
N ASN A 259 4.41 26.51 12.16
CA ASN A 259 5.25 27.65 12.54
C ASN A 259 6.56 27.76 11.73
N GLY A 260 6.61 27.17 10.53
CA GLY A 260 7.78 27.20 9.67
C GLY A 260 8.43 25.82 9.48
N ILE A 261 9.29 25.72 8.45
CA ILE A 261 9.97 24.47 8.11
C ILE A 261 10.96 24.03 9.17
N GLU A 262 11.61 24.97 9.85
CA GLU A 262 12.58 24.75 10.91
C GLU A 262 11.95 24.08 12.15
N THR A 263 10.65 24.26 12.34
CA THR A 263 9.91 23.58 13.42
C THR A 263 9.83 22.09 13.16
N LEU A 264 9.59 21.68 11.90
CA LEU A 264 9.56 20.27 11.50
C LEU A 264 10.98 19.69 11.37
N PHE A 265 11.88 20.48 10.80
CA PHE A 265 13.23 20.05 10.43
C PHE A 265 14.28 21.04 10.95
N PRO A 266 14.68 20.93 12.22
CA PRO A 266 15.64 21.87 12.84
C PRO A 266 17.01 21.95 12.15
N PHE A 267 17.33 20.93 11.33
CA PHE A 267 18.57 20.89 10.54
C PHE A 267 18.49 21.71 9.23
N ILE A 268 17.30 22.16 8.83
CA ILE A 268 17.12 23.02 7.65
C ILE A 268 17.25 24.48 8.07
N THR A 269 18.45 25.04 7.92
CA THR A 269 18.72 26.44 8.21
C THR A 269 18.39 27.40 7.07
N ALA A 270 18.32 26.88 5.84
CA ALA A 270 17.91 27.59 4.63
C ALA A 270 17.08 26.64 3.74
N PRO A 271 15.80 26.91 3.52
CA PRO A 271 14.96 26.09 2.66
C PRO A 271 15.46 26.11 1.20
N THR A 272 15.33 24.97 0.52
CA THR A 272 15.56 24.93 -0.94
C THR A 272 14.50 25.74 -1.67
N PRO A 273 14.73 26.14 -2.94
CA PRO A 273 13.70 26.87 -3.70
C PRO A 273 12.35 26.16 -3.76
N LEU A 274 12.33 24.80 -3.86
CA LEU A 274 11.12 23.99 -3.83
C LEU A 274 10.43 24.05 -2.44
N GLN A 275 11.21 23.96 -1.37
CA GLN A 275 10.69 24.05 0.00
C GLN A 275 10.16 25.47 0.29
N GLN A 276 10.83 26.50 -0.21
CA GLN A 276 10.35 27.89 -0.11
C GLN A 276 9.00 28.04 -0.83
N LYS A 277 8.86 27.50 -2.03
CA LYS A 277 7.59 27.54 -2.76
C LYS A 277 6.50 26.76 -2.03
N ALA A 278 6.81 25.62 -1.41
CA ALA A 278 5.86 24.86 -0.60
C ALA A 278 5.36 25.67 0.63
N LEU A 279 6.15 26.62 1.15
CA LEU A 279 5.70 27.56 2.19
C LEU A 279 4.73 28.63 1.65
N GLU A 280 4.84 28.98 0.38
CA GLU A 280 4.11 30.10 -0.26
C GLU A 280 2.79 29.70 -0.92
N ILE A 281 2.60 28.41 -1.28
CA ILE A 281 1.37 27.92 -1.94
C ILE A 281 0.14 28.29 -1.09
N ASP A 282 -0.89 28.86 -1.75
CA ASP A 282 -2.17 29.13 -1.10
C ASP A 282 -2.97 27.84 -0.93
N LEU A 283 -3.23 27.46 0.32
CA LEU A 283 -4.00 26.27 0.71
C LEU A 283 -5.34 26.63 1.37
N HIS A 284 -5.84 27.86 1.20
CA HIS A 284 -7.10 28.31 1.82
C HIS A 284 -8.35 27.75 1.14
N ALA A 285 -8.24 27.26 -0.10
CA ALA A 285 -9.35 26.59 -0.77
C ALA A 285 -9.84 25.41 0.05
N LYS A 286 -11.14 25.34 0.32
CA LYS A 286 -11.73 24.19 0.99
C LYS A 286 -11.98 23.06 -0.02
N GLY A 287 -11.82 21.83 0.41
CA GLY A 287 -12.03 20.63 -0.40
C GLY A 287 -10.74 19.91 -0.78
N PRO A 288 -10.79 19.04 -1.80
CA PRO A 288 -9.61 18.28 -2.16
C PRO A 288 -8.54 19.13 -2.82
N HIS A 289 -7.31 18.77 -2.55
CA HIS A 289 -6.12 19.30 -3.23
C HIS A 289 -5.36 18.19 -3.92
N LEU A 290 -4.88 18.44 -5.13
CA LEU A 290 -3.84 17.62 -5.75
C LEU A 290 -2.63 18.52 -6.02
N ILE A 291 -1.48 18.20 -5.41
CA ILE A 291 -0.23 18.92 -5.59
C ILE A 291 0.79 17.98 -6.20
N ILE A 292 1.35 18.35 -7.37
CA ILE A 292 2.38 17.58 -8.06
C ILE A 292 3.69 18.36 -7.96
N LEU A 293 4.70 17.77 -7.33
CA LEU A 293 6.04 18.33 -7.18
C LEU A 293 7.00 17.61 -8.13
N GLU A 294 7.46 18.34 -9.15
CA GLU A 294 8.41 17.83 -10.14
C GLU A 294 9.76 18.52 -9.98
N ASP A 295 10.76 17.77 -9.50
CA ASP A 295 12.14 18.25 -9.37
C ASP A 295 13.11 17.07 -9.35
N VAL A 296 14.38 17.33 -9.63
CA VAL A 296 15.45 16.34 -9.60
C VAL A 296 15.57 15.65 -8.21
N THR A 297 16.19 14.49 -8.20
CA THR A 297 16.48 13.79 -6.95
C THR A 297 17.41 14.63 -6.08
N GLY A 298 17.10 14.73 -4.79
CA GLY A 298 17.87 15.53 -3.83
C GLY A 298 17.50 17.03 -3.77
N ALA A 299 16.47 17.47 -4.51
CA ALA A 299 15.97 18.86 -4.45
C ALA A 299 15.20 19.21 -3.15
N GLY A 300 14.92 18.23 -2.30
CA GLY A 300 14.15 18.41 -1.06
C GLY A 300 12.65 18.21 -1.20
N LYS A 301 12.22 17.39 -2.19
CA LYS A 301 10.80 17.08 -2.46
C LYS A 301 10.07 16.52 -1.24
N THR A 302 10.71 15.62 -0.50
CA THR A 302 10.08 14.96 0.66
C THR A 302 9.76 15.94 1.78
N GLU A 303 10.70 16.81 2.13
CA GLU A 303 10.50 17.85 3.14
C GLU A 303 9.47 18.89 2.67
N ALA A 304 9.48 19.27 1.40
CA ALA A 304 8.47 20.16 0.80
C ALA A 304 7.06 19.54 0.90
N ALA A 305 6.92 18.25 0.61
CA ALA A 305 5.66 17.53 0.73
C ALA A 305 5.17 17.43 2.19
N LEU A 306 6.07 17.20 3.14
CA LEU A 306 5.75 17.19 4.58
C LEU A 306 5.34 18.57 5.09
N VAL A 307 5.97 19.63 4.61
CA VAL A 307 5.55 21.01 4.89
C VAL A 307 4.12 21.25 4.38
N LEU A 308 3.82 20.90 3.15
CA LEU A 308 2.47 21.03 2.57
C LEU A 308 1.46 20.18 3.34
N ALA A 309 1.81 18.94 3.67
CA ALA A 309 0.94 18.05 4.45
C ALA A 309 0.63 18.65 5.83
N HIS A 310 1.65 19.14 6.56
CA HIS A 310 1.43 19.76 7.87
C HIS A 310 0.59 21.04 7.76
N ARG A 311 0.80 21.88 6.74
CA ARG A 311 -0.01 23.09 6.49
C ARG A 311 -1.48 22.73 6.26
N LEU A 312 -1.77 21.67 5.45
CA LEU A 312 -3.13 21.15 5.23
C LEU A 312 -3.73 20.61 6.54
N MET A 313 -2.97 19.85 7.32
CA MET A 313 -3.41 19.35 8.62
C MET A 313 -3.70 20.51 9.60
N ALA A 314 -2.82 21.48 9.72
CA ALA A 314 -2.98 22.65 10.58
C ALA A 314 -4.17 23.55 10.17
N ALA A 315 -4.54 23.55 8.87
CA ALA A 315 -5.75 24.18 8.36
C ALA A 315 -7.04 23.35 8.62
N GLY A 316 -6.93 22.20 9.27
CA GLY A 316 -8.07 21.33 9.56
C GLY A 316 -8.62 20.55 8.37
N GLN A 317 -7.84 20.46 7.28
CA GLN A 317 -8.24 19.74 6.04
C GLN A 317 -7.84 18.27 6.06
N ALA A 318 -7.05 17.83 7.05
CA ALA A 318 -6.71 16.44 7.31
C ALA A 318 -6.28 16.29 8.78
N ARG A 319 -6.33 15.08 9.32
CA ARG A 319 -5.91 14.77 10.70
C ARG A 319 -4.61 13.97 10.78
N GLY A 320 -4.17 13.43 9.66
CA GLY A 320 -2.97 12.62 9.59
C GLY A 320 -2.38 12.58 8.19
N LEU A 321 -1.41 11.70 8.00
CA LEU A 321 -0.78 11.52 6.70
C LEU A 321 -0.38 10.06 6.43
N TYR A 322 -0.36 9.69 5.15
CA TYR A 322 0.21 8.44 4.65
C TYR A 322 1.29 8.74 3.62
N ILE A 323 2.49 8.18 3.82
CA ILE A 323 3.60 8.27 2.85
C ILE A 323 3.71 6.94 2.12
N GLY A 324 3.30 6.92 0.86
CA GLY A 324 3.36 5.76 -0.03
C GLY A 324 4.63 5.78 -0.89
N LEU A 325 5.45 4.75 -0.75
CA LEU A 325 6.75 4.60 -1.40
C LEU A 325 6.75 3.41 -2.37
N PRO A 326 7.62 3.38 -3.38
CA PRO A 326 7.60 2.33 -4.38
C PRO A 326 8.06 0.96 -3.86
N THR A 327 8.92 0.93 -2.83
CA THR A 327 9.50 -0.32 -2.30
C THR A 327 9.47 -0.37 -0.76
N MET A 328 9.58 -1.60 -0.22
CA MET A 328 9.69 -1.80 1.24
C MET A 328 10.96 -1.20 1.82
N ALA A 329 12.07 -1.24 1.09
CA ALA A 329 13.35 -0.67 1.53
C ALA A 329 13.27 0.87 1.67
N THR A 330 12.68 1.55 0.67
CA THR A 330 12.45 2.99 0.76
C THR A 330 11.46 3.34 1.87
N ALA A 331 10.45 2.49 2.12
CA ALA A 331 9.51 2.66 3.22
C ALA A 331 10.21 2.53 4.60
N ASN A 332 11.12 1.57 4.78
CA ASN A 332 11.91 1.44 6.00
C ASN A 332 12.80 2.67 6.25
N ALA A 333 13.50 3.15 5.22
CA ALA A 333 14.34 4.34 5.30
C ALA A 333 13.52 5.60 5.64
N MET A 334 12.35 5.75 5.03
CA MET A 334 11.44 6.87 5.31
C MET A 334 10.85 6.77 6.71
N TYR A 335 10.50 5.57 7.18
CA TYR A 335 10.02 5.36 8.55
C TYR A 335 11.06 5.83 9.58
N ALA A 336 12.35 5.49 9.38
CA ALA A 336 13.44 5.94 10.23
C ALA A 336 13.60 7.48 10.23
N ARG A 337 13.41 8.14 9.07
CA ARG A 337 13.39 9.62 8.98
C ARG A 337 12.18 10.23 9.68
N MET A 338 11.00 9.66 9.46
CA MET A 338 9.77 10.13 10.07
C MET A 338 9.77 9.95 11.59
N SER A 339 10.37 8.89 12.12
CA SER A 339 10.47 8.67 13.58
C SER A 339 11.16 9.82 14.33
N GLN A 340 11.92 10.65 13.63
CA GLN A 340 12.58 11.84 14.20
C GLN A 340 11.75 13.13 14.10
N ALA A 341 10.75 13.18 13.23
CA ALA A 341 10.01 14.40 12.90
C ALA A 341 8.51 14.34 13.22
N TRP A 342 7.90 13.17 13.22
CA TRP A 342 6.44 12.98 13.24
C TRP A 342 5.73 13.58 14.47
N LEU A 343 6.36 13.53 15.67
CA LEU A 343 5.80 14.14 16.88
C LEU A 343 5.59 15.65 16.74
N ARG A 344 6.39 16.31 15.90
CA ARG A 344 6.29 17.75 15.67
C ARG A 344 5.09 18.17 14.80
N LEU A 345 4.41 17.20 14.18
CA LEU A 345 3.15 17.44 13.48
C LEU A 345 1.98 17.67 14.44
N TYR A 346 2.12 17.25 15.69
CA TYR A 346 1.05 17.23 16.68
C TYR A 346 1.43 18.08 17.91
N ARG A 347 0.42 18.51 18.65
CA ARG A 347 0.61 19.30 19.87
C ARG A 347 1.32 18.49 20.93
N GLU A 348 2.11 19.16 21.76
CA GLU A 348 2.74 18.55 22.93
C GLU A 348 1.66 17.99 23.86
N GLY A 349 1.87 16.79 24.37
CA GLY A 349 0.88 16.05 25.16
C GLY A 349 -0.10 15.22 24.35
N SER A 350 -0.12 15.32 23.01
CA SER A 350 -0.79 14.36 22.13
C SER A 350 0.04 13.07 22.02
N HIS A 351 -0.64 11.96 21.80
CA HIS A 351 -0.02 10.63 21.65
C HIS A 351 -0.27 10.05 20.24
N PRO A 352 0.22 10.70 19.18
CA PRO A 352 -0.03 10.26 17.83
C PRO A 352 0.61 8.91 17.54
N SER A 353 -0.01 8.13 16.67
CA SER A 353 0.51 6.84 16.23
C SER A 353 1.39 6.98 14.96
N LEU A 354 2.53 6.29 14.93
CA LEU A 354 3.36 6.12 13.72
C LEU A 354 3.50 4.65 13.42
N VAL A 355 3.10 4.22 12.22
CA VAL A 355 3.08 2.81 11.83
C VAL A 355 3.77 2.58 10.49
N LEU A 356 4.49 1.47 10.38
CA LEU A 356 5.08 0.99 9.13
C LEU A 356 4.11 0.02 8.44
N ALA A 357 3.63 0.40 7.26
CA ALA A 357 2.56 -0.28 6.52
C ALA A 357 3.08 -1.01 5.27
N HIS A 358 3.70 -2.18 5.45
CA HIS A 358 4.02 -3.10 4.35
C HIS A 358 4.03 -4.56 4.80
N SER A 359 4.10 -5.51 3.86
CA SER A 359 3.96 -6.94 4.14
C SER A 359 5.06 -7.52 5.04
N ALA A 360 6.30 -7.01 4.94
CA ALA A 360 7.47 -7.50 5.66
C ALA A 360 7.85 -6.64 6.89
N ARG A 361 6.95 -5.80 7.41
CA ARG A 361 7.24 -4.87 8.52
C ARG A 361 7.80 -5.52 9.78
N LYS A 362 7.43 -6.77 10.08
CA LYS A 362 7.96 -7.55 11.21
C LYS A 362 9.47 -7.80 11.13
N LEU A 363 10.06 -7.67 9.93
CA LEU A 363 11.48 -7.81 9.68
C LEU A 363 12.23 -6.48 9.86
N SER A 364 11.52 -5.36 10.04
CA SER A 364 12.15 -4.06 10.30
C SER A 364 12.59 -3.95 11.75
N ALA A 365 13.91 -3.93 11.98
CA ALA A 365 14.47 -3.75 13.32
C ALA A 365 14.03 -2.41 13.94
N GLY A 366 13.98 -1.32 13.16
CA GLY A 366 13.54 -0.02 13.62
C GLY A 366 12.07 0.01 14.06
N PHE A 367 11.20 -0.68 13.31
CA PHE A 367 9.79 -0.79 13.69
C PHE A 367 9.59 -1.64 14.94
N ASN A 368 10.25 -2.80 15.01
CA ASN A 368 10.20 -3.66 16.19
C ASN A 368 10.76 -2.93 17.42
N ALA A 369 11.92 -2.26 17.30
CA ALA A 369 12.49 -1.47 18.39
C ALA A 369 11.56 -0.35 18.87
N SER A 370 10.79 0.28 17.97
CA SER A 370 9.82 1.31 18.35
C SER A 370 8.64 0.75 19.14
N ILE A 371 8.21 -0.49 18.86
CA ILE A 371 7.20 -1.20 19.65
C ILE A 371 7.79 -1.57 21.03
N TRP A 372 8.98 -2.18 21.06
CA TRP A 372 9.64 -2.62 22.31
C TRP A 372 10.08 -1.47 23.21
N ALA A 373 10.62 -0.37 22.65
CA ALA A 373 11.03 0.79 23.44
C ALA A 373 9.85 1.45 24.18
N ARG A 374 8.64 1.28 23.67
CA ARG A 374 7.41 1.75 24.33
C ARG A 374 6.93 0.82 25.43
N GLU A 375 7.21 -0.50 25.32
CA GLU A 375 6.93 -1.47 26.38
C GLU A 375 7.86 -1.30 27.60
N LEU A 376 9.01 -0.62 27.44
CA LEU A 376 10.03 -0.45 28.48
C LEU A 376 9.99 0.93 29.19
N LEU A 377 9.05 1.82 28.82
CA LEU A 377 8.89 3.08 29.56
C LEU A 377 8.33 2.80 30.97
N PRO A 378 8.92 3.38 32.05
CA PRO A 378 8.48 3.10 33.40
C PRO A 378 7.02 3.46 33.62
N ASN A 379 6.27 2.56 34.21
CA ASN A 379 4.87 2.72 34.62
C ASN A 379 4.72 3.77 35.75
N ASP A 380 5.00 5.03 35.49
CA ASP A 380 4.86 6.10 36.48
C ASP A 380 3.63 6.99 36.26
N SER A 381 2.81 6.67 35.30
CA SER A 381 1.52 7.34 35.09
C SER A 381 0.46 6.34 34.66
N GLY A 382 -0.12 5.65 35.63
CA GLY A 382 -1.40 4.95 35.60
C GLY A 382 -1.93 4.46 34.24
N ASP A 383 -3.22 4.28 34.12
CA ASP A 383 -3.97 3.73 32.98
C ASP A 383 -3.65 4.29 31.56
N GLU A 384 -3.07 5.50 31.42
CA GLU A 384 -2.81 6.14 30.11
C GLU A 384 -1.60 5.55 29.36
N ALA A 385 -0.54 5.18 30.07
CA ALA A 385 0.64 4.57 29.44
C ALA A 385 0.31 3.16 28.91
N ALA A 386 -0.44 2.38 29.69
CA ALA A 386 -0.90 1.04 29.31
C ALA A 386 -1.87 1.08 28.11
N ALA A 387 -2.71 2.12 28.03
CA ALA A 387 -3.61 2.34 26.88
C ALA A 387 -2.83 2.67 25.60
N TYR A 388 -1.78 3.47 25.70
CA TYR A 388 -0.92 3.84 24.56
C TYR A 388 -0.11 2.66 24.00
N GLU A 389 0.44 1.83 24.88
CA GLU A 389 1.14 0.58 24.51
C GLU A 389 0.19 -0.40 23.79
N GLY A 390 -1.02 -0.55 24.30
CA GLY A 390 -2.07 -1.36 23.70
C GLY A 390 -2.45 -0.88 22.30
N CYS A 391 -2.42 0.42 22.05
CA CYS A 391 -2.74 1.03 20.76
C CYS A 391 -1.73 0.71 19.67
N ALA A 392 -0.44 0.96 19.89
CA ALA A 392 0.61 0.67 18.91
C ALA A 392 0.62 -0.83 18.56
N ALA A 393 0.44 -1.70 19.55
CA ALA A 393 0.30 -3.14 19.37
C ALA A 393 -0.95 -3.50 18.56
N TRP A 394 -2.07 -2.82 18.77
CA TRP A 394 -3.33 -3.07 18.05
C TRP A 394 -3.20 -2.78 16.54
N PHE A 395 -2.59 -1.65 16.16
CA PHE A 395 -2.32 -1.32 14.76
C PHE A 395 -1.28 -2.26 14.14
N ALA A 396 -0.31 -2.70 14.94
CA ALA A 396 0.73 -3.61 14.52
C ALA A 396 0.28 -5.08 14.34
N GLN A 397 -0.88 -5.48 14.86
CA GLN A 397 -1.39 -6.86 14.76
C GLN A 397 -1.66 -7.32 13.32
N SER A 398 -2.08 -6.42 12.43
CA SER A 398 -2.47 -6.77 11.06
C SER A 398 -2.12 -5.65 10.08
N PRO A 399 -1.59 -5.99 8.87
CA PRO A 399 -1.41 -5.01 7.79
C PRO A 399 -2.69 -4.26 7.40
N LYS A 400 -3.86 -4.87 7.66
CA LYS A 400 -5.17 -4.27 7.37
C LYS A 400 -5.53 -3.14 8.33
N LYS A 401 -5.01 -3.18 9.56
CA LYS A 401 -5.21 -2.16 10.60
C LYS A 401 -4.17 -1.03 10.52
N ALA A 402 -3.03 -1.27 9.87
CA ALA A 402 -1.92 -0.33 9.84
C ALA A 402 -2.35 1.06 9.35
N LEU A 403 -3.11 1.14 8.26
CA LEU A 403 -3.57 2.40 7.69
C LEU A 403 -4.59 3.17 8.56
N LEU A 404 -5.04 2.61 9.66
CA LEU A 404 -5.93 3.29 10.61
C LEU A 404 -5.18 4.17 11.62
N ALA A 405 -3.84 4.07 11.69
CA ALA A 405 -3.00 4.96 12.50
C ALA A 405 -3.02 6.40 11.93
N GLU A 406 -2.65 7.40 12.72
CA GLU A 406 -2.69 8.81 12.27
C GLU A 406 -1.57 9.13 11.29
N THR A 407 -0.39 8.58 11.52
CA THR A 407 0.77 8.71 10.62
C THR A 407 1.24 7.34 10.19
N ASP A 408 1.33 7.13 8.89
CA ASP A 408 1.79 5.87 8.31
C ASP A 408 2.85 6.10 7.26
N VAL A 409 3.83 5.21 7.23
CA VAL A 409 4.79 5.08 6.15
C VAL A 409 4.69 3.68 5.59
N GLY A 410 4.57 3.53 4.28
CA GLY A 410 4.42 2.21 3.68
C GLY A 410 4.65 2.17 2.18
N THR A 411 4.35 1.04 1.56
CA THR A 411 4.37 0.95 0.11
C THR A 411 3.07 1.50 -0.48
N LEU A 412 3.17 2.14 -1.66
CA LEU A 412 1.99 2.69 -2.33
C LEU A 412 0.96 1.61 -2.67
N ASP A 413 1.37 0.33 -2.82
CA ASP A 413 0.46 -0.80 -2.99
C ASP A 413 -0.62 -0.84 -1.90
N GLN A 414 -0.30 -0.49 -0.64
CA GLN A 414 -1.29 -0.49 0.45
C GLN A 414 -2.37 0.59 0.22
N ALA A 415 -2.00 1.75 -0.32
CA ALA A 415 -2.97 2.78 -0.68
C ALA A 415 -3.78 2.38 -1.94
N MET A 416 -3.14 1.80 -2.96
CA MET A 416 -3.81 1.31 -4.17
C MET A 416 -4.86 0.24 -3.85
N MET A 417 -4.57 -0.66 -2.90
CA MET A 417 -5.55 -1.65 -2.44
C MET A 417 -6.83 -1.04 -1.85
N ALA A 418 -6.85 0.24 -1.51
CA ALA A 418 -8.05 0.91 -1.01
C ALA A 418 -9.11 1.14 -2.11
N VAL A 419 -8.70 1.18 -3.37
CA VAL A 419 -9.57 1.45 -4.52
C VAL A 419 -9.78 0.23 -5.43
N MET A 420 -9.33 -0.93 -5.00
CA MET A 420 -9.44 -2.17 -5.74
C MET A 420 -10.28 -3.21 -5.00
N ALA A 421 -10.86 -4.18 -5.71
CA ALA A 421 -11.72 -5.23 -5.16
C ALA A 421 -10.97 -6.27 -4.31
N PHE A 422 -10.21 -5.82 -3.32
CA PHE A 422 -9.49 -6.64 -2.34
C PHE A 422 -10.30 -6.91 -1.08
N LYS A 423 -10.16 -8.08 -0.52
CA LYS A 423 -10.78 -8.37 0.79
C LYS A 423 -10.32 -7.36 1.85
N HIS A 424 -11.27 -6.71 2.52
CA HIS A 424 -11.08 -5.62 3.49
C HIS A 424 -10.41 -4.34 2.89
N GLN A 425 -10.63 -4.06 1.60
CA GLN A 425 -10.20 -2.81 1.01
C GLN A 425 -10.87 -1.59 1.69
N ASN A 426 -12.13 -1.75 2.11
CA ASN A 426 -12.91 -0.73 2.83
C ASN A 426 -12.20 -0.22 4.09
N LEU A 427 -11.48 -1.07 4.82
CA LEU A 427 -10.65 -0.64 5.96
C LEU A 427 -9.48 0.26 5.54
N ARG A 428 -8.85 -0.04 4.38
CA ARG A 428 -7.79 0.81 3.84
C ARG A 428 -8.35 2.14 3.36
N LEU A 429 -9.51 2.12 2.73
CA LEU A 429 -10.19 3.32 2.29
C LEU A 429 -10.54 4.22 3.49
N LEU A 430 -11.10 3.65 4.56
CA LEU A 430 -11.36 4.36 5.82
C LEU A 430 -10.08 4.93 6.42
N GLY A 431 -9.00 4.13 6.46
CA GLY A 431 -7.72 4.54 7.02
C GLY A 431 -7.02 5.64 6.22
N LEU A 432 -7.26 5.73 4.91
CA LEU A 432 -6.75 6.82 4.07
C LEU A 432 -7.69 8.04 4.06
N ASN A 433 -8.93 7.86 4.46
CA ASN A 433 -9.85 8.98 4.58
C ASN A 433 -9.37 9.94 5.67
N ASP A 434 -9.53 11.24 5.45
CA ASP A 434 -9.12 12.29 6.38
C ASP A 434 -7.58 12.40 6.62
N LYS A 435 -6.77 11.84 5.70
CA LYS A 435 -5.31 11.98 5.68
C LYS A 435 -4.81 12.69 4.45
N VAL A 436 -3.65 13.31 4.51
CA VAL A 436 -2.88 13.67 3.33
C VAL A 436 -2.16 12.43 2.81
N LEU A 437 -2.35 12.09 1.55
CA LEU A 437 -1.55 11.07 0.87
C LEU A 437 -0.34 11.74 0.21
N ILE A 438 0.86 11.30 0.57
CA ILE A 438 2.09 11.62 -0.17
C ILE A 438 2.50 10.36 -0.93
N ALA A 439 2.52 10.40 -2.27
CA ALA A 439 2.97 9.30 -3.10
C ALA A 439 4.26 9.67 -3.83
N ASP A 440 5.32 8.89 -3.60
CA ASP A 440 6.65 9.16 -4.13
C ASP A 440 6.95 8.34 -5.38
N GLU A 441 7.81 8.89 -6.26
CA GLU A 441 8.33 8.27 -7.50
C GLU A 441 7.22 7.74 -8.44
N ILE A 442 6.13 8.51 -8.62
CA ILE A 442 4.95 8.06 -9.37
C ILE A 442 5.22 7.80 -10.86
N HIS A 443 6.31 8.32 -11.40
CA HIS A 443 6.73 8.09 -12.79
C HIS A 443 7.24 6.65 -13.03
N SER A 444 7.63 5.92 -11.99
CA SER A 444 8.22 4.58 -12.09
C SER A 444 7.17 3.46 -12.27
N TYR A 445 5.88 3.78 -12.33
CA TYR A 445 4.81 2.79 -12.38
C TYR A 445 4.44 2.40 -13.80
N ASP A 446 4.18 1.09 -14.00
CA ASP A 446 3.66 0.54 -15.25
C ASP A 446 2.24 1.06 -15.57
N ALA A 447 1.69 0.65 -16.71
CA ALA A 447 0.39 1.11 -17.17
C ALA A 447 -0.77 0.73 -16.23
N TYR A 448 -0.68 -0.46 -15.62
CA TYR A 448 -1.66 -0.94 -14.65
C TYR A 448 -1.63 -0.11 -13.37
N MET A 449 -0.47 0.00 -12.75
CA MET A 449 -0.28 0.76 -11.52
C MET A 449 -0.63 2.24 -11.71
N SER A 450 -0.25 2.84 -12.84
CA SER A 450 -0.58 4.23 -13.17
C SER A 450 -2.09 4.42 -13.24
N HIS A 451 -2.84 3.48 -13.82
CA HIS A 451 -4.30 3.54 -13.85
C HIS A 451 -4.91 3.44 -12.44
N VAL A 452 -4.40 2.56 -11.58
CA VAL A 452 -4.86 2.45 -10.18
C VAL A 452 -4.53 3.72 -9.38
N VAL A 453 -3.38 4.36 -9.63
CA VAL A 453 -3.04 5.66 -9.02
C VAL A 453 -4.01 6.76 -9.49
N GLU A 454 -4.35 6.81 -10.77
CA GLU A 454 -5.37 7.71 -11.30
C GLU A 454 -6.72 7.49 -10.58
N LYS A 455 -7.15 6.22 -10.39
CA LYS A 455 -8.35 5.88 -9.63
C LYS A 455 -8.25 6.27 -8.16
N LEU A 456 -7.09 6.14 -7.55
CA LEU A 456 -6.85 6.58 -6.18
C LEU A 456 -6.98 8.11 -6.07
N VAL A 457 -6.42 8.88 -7.02
CA VAL A 457 -6.55 10.34 -7.09
C VAL A 457 -8.02 10.74 -7.26
N GLU A 458 -8.76 10.12 -8.21
CA GLU A 458 -10.21 10.32 -8.41
C GLU A 458 -10.98 10.10 -7.10
N THR A 459 -10.76 8.94 -6.46
CA THR A 459 -11.45 8.56 -5.23
C THR A 459 -11.17 9.54 -4.10
N ARG A 460 -9.91 9.93 -3.92
CA ARG A 460 -9.53 10.89 -2.87
C ARG A 460 -10.11 12.27 -3.10
N ALA A 461 -10.13 12.73 -4.35
CA ALA A 461 -10.78 13.99 -4.69
C ALA A 461 -12.28 13.95 -4.37
N ARG A 462 -12.97 12.84 -4.66
CA ARG A 462 -14.40 12.64 -4.36
C ARG A 462 -14.70 12.68 -2.86
N TYR A 463 -13.80 12.14 -2.02
CA TYR A 463 -13.91 12.20 -0.56
C TYR A 463 -13.40 13.53 0.05
N GLY A 464 -12.99 14.49 -0.76
CA GLY A 464 -12.50 15.78 -0.27
C GLY A 464 -11.07 15.76 0.29
N ASN A 465 -10.29 14.71 0.03
CA ASN A 465 -8.98 14.49 0.64
C ASN A 465 -7.83 15.05 -0.22
N ALA A 466 -6.78 15.54 0.43
CA ALA A 466 -5.59 16.06 -0.23
C ALA A 466 -4.61 14.95 -0.64
N THR A 467 -3.99 15.11 -1.81
CA THR A 467 -2.96 14.21 -2.35
C THR A 467 -1.76 15.02 -2.84
N ILE A 468 -0.56 14.59 -2.48
CA ILE A 468 0.71 15.18 -2.92
C ILE A 468 1.49 14.10 -3.66
N LEU A 469 1.82 14.36 -4.92
CA LEU A 469 2.54 13.45 -5.79
C LEU A 469 3.95 13.96 -6.03
N LEU A 470 4.94 13.10 -5.83
CA LEU A 470 6.35 13.41 -6.04
C LEU A 470 6.86 12.67 -7.26
N SER A 471 7.57 13.39 -8.14
CA SER A 471 8.17 12.81 -9.32
C SER A 471 9.49 13.49 -9.66
N ALA A 472 10.43 12.74 -10.23
CA ALA A 472 11.59 13.32 -10.89
C ALA A 472 11.26 13.70 -12.34
N THR A 473 10.37 12.97 -12.98
CA THR A 473 10.09 13.11 -14.42
C THR A 473 8.67 12.66 -14.74
N LEU A 474 7.81 13.57 -15.21
CA LEU A 474 6.48 13.23 -15.72
C LEU A 474 6.36 13.68 -17.17
N SER A 475 5.85 12.83 -18.06
CA SER A 475 5.43 13.25 -19.38
C SER A 475 4.13 14.07 -19.30
N GLN A 476 3.87 14.90 -20.32
CA GLN A 476 2.64 15.67 -20.42
C GLN A 476 1.41 14.75 -20.35
N ALA A 477 1.44 13.62 -21.07
CA ALA A 477 0.35 12.66 -21.08
C ALA A 477 0.06 12.04 -19.70
N GLN A 478 1.08 11.76 -18.88
CA GLN A 478 0.88 11.27 -17.51
C GLN A 478 0.25 12.36 -16.62
N ARG A 479 0.72 13.60 -16.72
CA ARG A 479 0.15 14.74 -16.00
C ARG A 479 -1.31 14.95 -16.37
N ASP A 480 -1.65 14.95 -17.66
CA ASP A 480 -3.00 15.17 -18.16
C ASP A 480 -3.99 14.14 -17.58
N ARG A 481 -3.57 12.86 -17.49
CA ARG A 481 -4.40 11.81 -16.88
C ARG A 481 -4.63 12.02 -15.38
N LEU A 482 -3.61 12.44 -14.62
CA LEU A 482 -3.74 12.73 -13.20
C LEU A 482 -4.66 13.93 -12.95
N ILE A 483 -4.56 14.97 -13.77
CA ILE A 483 -5.44 16.16 -13.73
C ILE A 483 -6.87 15.75 -14.06
N ALA A 484 -7.08 14.98 -15.13
CA ALA A 484 -8.38 14.46 -15.50
C ALA A 484 -9.02 13.60 -14.40
N ALA A 485 -8.23 12.71 -13.76
CA ALA A 485 -8.68 11.88 -12.66
C ALA A 485 -9.14 12.71 -11.45
N PHE A 486 -8.38 13.75 -11.09
CA PHE A 486 -8.74 14.65 -9.99
C PHE A 486 -10.08 15.35 -10.25
N TYR A 487 -10.26 15.96 -11.43
CA TYR A 487 -11.50 16.66 -11.76
C TYR A 487 -12.68 15.71 -12.02
N LYS A 488 -12.42 14.49 -12.46
CA LYS A 488 -13.44 13.43 -12.52
C LYS A 488 -13.98 13.13 -11.11
N GLY A 489 -13.12 13.09 -10.09
CA GLY A 489 -13.55 12.95 -8.69
C GLY A 489 -14.43 14.10 -8.21
N LEU A 490 -14.29 15.29 -8.78
CA LEU A 490 -15.13 16.47 -8.51
C LEU A 490 -16.37 16.57 -9.43
N ASN A 491 -16.64 15.53 -10.25
CA ASN A 491 -17.70 15.53 -11.26
C ASN A 491 -17.60 16.74 -12.22
N THR A 492 -16.38 17.14 -12.59
CA THR A 492 -16.10 18.24 -13.51
C THR A 492 -14.94 17.90 -14.41
N THR A 493 -14.66 18.75 -15.38
CA THR A 493 -13.53 18.60 -16.30
C THR A 493 -12.79 19.94 -16.43
N ARG A 494 -11.46 19.87 -16.54
CA ARG A 494 -10.62 21.03 -16.83
C ARG A 494 -9.49 20.61 -17.76
N GLU A 495 -9.07 21.52 -18.62
CA GLU A 495 -7.92 21.30 -19.49
C GLU A 495 -6.62 21.41 -18.69
N SER A 496 -5.69 20.52 -18.97
CA SER A 496 -4.35 20.53 -18.41
C SER A 496 -3.49 21.61 -19.10
N PRO A 497 -2.73 22.40 -18.33
CA PRO A 497 -1.79 23.34 -18.93
C PRO A 497 -0.68 22.60 -19.70
N ARG A 498 -0.41 23.02 -20.92
CA ARG A 498 0.74 22.54 -21.71
C ARG A 498 2.01 23.20 -21.18
N LEU A 499 3.00 22.37 -20.84
CA LEU A 499 4.28 22.84 -20.34
C LEU A 499 5.32 22.86 -21.46
N GLY A 500 6.09 23.94 -21.51
CA GLY A 500 7.21 24.08 -22.45
C GLY A 500 8.48 23.32 -22.01
N PRO A 501 9.49 23.23 -22.89
CA PRO A 501 10.76 22.57 -22.55
C PRO A 501 11.48 23.13 -21.34
N ASP A 502 11.30 24.44 -21.07
CA ASP A 502 11.94 25.16 -19.96
C ASP A 502 11.12 25.12 -18.66
N ASP A 503 9.92 24.53 -18.69
CA ASP A 503 9.02 24.46 -17.53
C ASP A 503 9.37 23.27 -16.63
N TYR A 504 10.60 23.21 -16.15
CA TYR A 504 11.10 22.25 -15.18
C TYR A 504 12.22 22.87 -14.35
N PRO A 505 12.28 22.68 -13.02
CA PRO A 505 11.31 22.03 -12.14
C PRO A 505 9.95 22.76 -12.07
N TRP A 506 8.89 22.03 -11.72
CA TRP A 506 7.54 22.57 -11.77
C TRP A 506 6.67 22.11 -10.60
N ILE A 507 5.81 23.01 -10.11
CA ILE A 507 4.75 22.68 -9.17
C ILE A 507 3.42 22.87 -9.87
N THR A 508 2.56 21.85 -9.81
CA THR A 508 1.16 21.95 -10.22
C THR A 508 0.29 21.81 -8.97
N HIS A 509 -0.61 22.75 -8.73
CA HIS A 509 -1.57 22.71 -7.63
C HIS A 509 -2.98 22.80 -8.18
N LEU A 510 -3.78 21.75 -7.92
CA LEU A 510 -5.18 21.63 -8.32
C LEU A 510 -6.08 21.73 -7.10
N HIS A 511 -7.16 22.46 -7.25
CA HIS A 511 -8.24 22.58 -6.28
C HIS A 511 -9.59 22.75 -7.01
N ALA A 512 -10.71 22.77 -6.29
CA ALA A 512 -12.03 22.83 -6.91
C ALA A 512 -12.22 24.05 -7.84
N GLN A 513 -11.56 25.19 -7.54
CA GLN A 513 -11.71 26.45 -8.28
C GLN A 513 -10.79 26.53 -9.50
N GLY A 514 -9.63 25.83 -9.53
CA GLY A 514 -8.66 26.01 -10.60
C GLY A 514 -7.43 25.11 -10.58
N ILE A 515 -6.54 25.43 -11.48
CA ILE A 515 -5.20 24.85 -11.62
C ILE A 515 -4.20 25.99 -11.56
N ASP A 516 -3.29 25.94 -10.59
CA ASP A 516 -2.16 26.83 -10.48
C ASP A 516 -0.88 26.10 -10.83
N GLY A 517 -0.03 26.69 -11.65
CA GLY A 517 1.25 26.13 -12.03
C GLY A 517 2.36 27.16 -11.92
N GLN A 518 3.51 26.74 -11.41
CA GLN A 518 4.66 27.65 -11.31
C GLN A 518 5.99 26.92 -11.47
N ARG A 519 6.90 27.59 -12.18
CA ARG A 519 8.29 27.15 -12.27
C ARG A 519 9.02 27.37 -10.96
N VAL A 520 9.92 26.45 -10.63
CA VAL A 520 10.77 26.51 -9.43
C VAL A 520 12.24 26.56 -9.86
N ALA A 521 13.06 27.30 -9.15
CA ALA A 521 14.52 27.23 -9.35
C ALA A 521 15.06 25.95 -8.69
N THR A 522 16.04 25.32 -9.34
CA THR A 522 16.77 24.20 -8.75
C THR A 522 17.96 24.70 -7.96
N ARG A 523 18.21 24.14 -6.78
CA ARG A 523 19.41 24.48 -6.01
C ARG A 523 20.68 24.05 -6.76
N ALA A 524 21.72 24.86 -6.68
CA ALA A 524 22.97 24.64 -7.43
C ALA A 524 23.63 23.28 -7.17
N GLN A 525 23.53 22.78 -5.94
CA GLN A 525 24.18 21.52 -5.51
C GLN A 525 23.62 20.25 -6.20
N VAL A 526 22.41 20.31 -6.80
CA VAL A 526 21.82 19.17 -7.51
C VAL A 526 21.78 19.36 -9.02
N GLN A 527 22.25 20.51 -9.53
CA GLN A 527 22.48 20.69 -10.96
C GLN A 527 23.63 19.79 -11.41
N ARG A 528 23.43 19.05 -12.50
CA ARG A 528 24.40 18.07 -12.98
C ARG A 528 24.52 18.07 -14.49
N ARG A 529 25.75 17.82 -14.92
CA ARG A 529 26.08 17.48 -16.30
C ARG A 529 26.84 16.17 -16.30
N VAL A 530 26.26 15.15 -16.90
CA VAL A 530 26.87 13.82 -17.00
C VAL A 530 27.14 13.53 -18.46
N GLY A 531 28.41 13.38 -18.81
CA GLY A 531 28.82 13.01 -20.17
C GLY A 531 28.36 11.58 -20.51
N ILE A 532 28.02 11.33 -21.77
CA ILE A 532 27.55 10.04 -22.26
C ILE A 532 28.56 9.39 -23.19
N GLY A 533 28.94 8.16 -22.88
CA GLY A 533 29.70 7.26 -23.75
C GLY A 533 28.83 6.10 -24.24
N TRP A 534 29.29 5.44 -25.31
CA TRP A 534 28.60 4.31 -25.89
C TRP A 534 29.55 3.12 -26.00
N MET A 535 29.10 1.97 -25.50
CA MET A 535 29.79 0.68 -25.60
C MET A 535 28.92 -0.29 -26.37
N GLU A 536 29.50 -1.06 -27.25
CA GLU A 536 28.81 -2.07 -28.09
C GLU A 536 29.19 -3.50 -27.67
N ASP A 537 30.19 -3.63 -26.78
CA ASP A 537 30.80 -4.89 -26.35
C ASP A 537 30.91 -4.98 -24.82
N GLU A 538 30.50 -6.11 -24.28
CA GLU A 538 30.61 -6.39 -22.84
C GLU A 538 32.08 -6.52 -22.35
N ALA A 539 32.98 -7.02 -23.21
CA ALA A 539 34.41 -7.09 -22.88
C ALA A 539 35.02 -5.71 -22.64
N ALA A 540 34.67 -4.71 -23.44
CA ALA A 540 35.09 -3.32 -23.22
C ALA A 540 34.53 -2.75 -21.89
N CYS A 541 33.33 -3.19 -21.46
CA CYS A 541 32.78 -2.82 -20.15
C CYS A 541 33.59 -3.44 -18.99
N LEU A 542 33.99 -4.70 -19.10
CA LEU A 542 34.83 -5.37 -18.10
C LEU A 542 36.22 -4.72 -18.00
N ASP A 543 36.88 -4.46 -19.15
CA ASP A 543 38.16 -3.74 -19.19
C ASP A 543 38.08 -2.36 -18.52
N LYS A 544 36.97 -1.66 -18.73
CA LYS A 544 36.75 -0.34 -18.14
C LYS A 544 36.62 -0.42 -16.61
N ILE A 545 35.89 -1.44 -16.10
CA ILE A 545 35.74 -1.68 -14.66
C ILE A 545 37.11 -1.90 -14.02
N GLU A 546 37.95 -2.74 -14.66
CA GLU A 546 39.29 -3.05 -14.19
C GLU A 546 40.21 -1.82 -14.16
N VAL A 547 40.14 -0.97 -15.20
CA VAL A 547 40.92 0.27 -15.26
C VAL A 547 40.52 1.22 -14.16
N VAL A 548 39.22 1.51 -13.99
CA VAL A 548 38.73 2.46 -12.98
C VAL A 548 39.06 1.95 -11.55
N ALA A 549 38.85 0.68 -11.29
CA ALA A 549 39.16 0.09 -9.97
C ALA A 549 40.68 0.14 -9.66
N ARG A 550 41.55 -0.13 -10.65
CA ARG A 550 43.01 -0.05 -10.52
C ARG A 550 43.50 1.36 -10.24
N GLU A 551 42.81 2.37 -10.80
CA GLU A 551 43.08 3.79 -10.54
C GLU A 551 42.54 4.28 -9.18
N GLY A 552 41.90 3.39 -8.42
CA GLY A 552 41.36 3.66 -7.10
C GLY A 552 39.95 4.28 -7.11
N GLY A 553 39.31 4.38 -8.28
CA GLY A 553 37.91 4.80 -8.38
C GLY A 553 36.92 3.71 -7.97
N CYS A 554 35.71 4.11 -7.61
CA CYS A 554 34.61 3.16 -7.42
C CYS A 554 33.68 3.17 -8.63
N ILE A 555 33.28 1.98 -9.07
CA ILE A 555 32.53 1.81 -10.32
C ILE A 555 31.31 0.93 -10.11
N GLY A 556 30.21 1.31 -10.78
CA GLY A 556 29.01 0.49 -10.88
C GLY A 556 28.72 0.05 -12.31
N TRP A 557 28.16 -1.16 -12.47
CA TRP A 557 27.55 -1.59 -13.71
C TRP A 557 26.11 -2.06 -13.46
N ILE A 558 25.15 -1.32 -14.00
CA ILE A 558 23.73 -1.63 -13.87
C ILE A 558 23.28 -2.41 -15.10
N ARG A 559 22.97 -3.70 -14.87
CA ARG A 559 22.44 -4.61 -15.89
C ARG A 559 20.91 -4.63 -15.86
N ASN A 560 20.28 -4.93 -16.99
CA ASN A 560 18.82 -5.01 -17.06
C ASN A 560 18.24 -6.35 -16.60
N SER A 561 19.01 -7.43 -16.64
CA SER A 561 18.58 -8.76 -16.18
C SER A 561 19.49 -9.34 -15.09
N VAL A 562 18.93 -10.21 -14.24
CA VAL A 562 19.71 -10.91 -13.21
C VAL A 562 20.74 -11.85 -13.84
N ASP A 563 20.36 -12.53 -14.92
CA ASP A 563 21.22 -13.49 -15.59
C ASP A 563 22.43 -12.80 -16.22
N ASP A 564 22.24 -11.62 -16.86
CA ASP A 564 23.35 -10.80 -17.37
C ASP A 564 24.25 -10.29 -16.23
N ALA A 565 23.66 -9.87 -15.10
CA ALA A 565 24.42 -9.40 -13.95
C ALA A 565 25.32 -10.51 -13.35
N VAL A 566 24.76 -11.71 -13.22
CA VAL A 566 25.50 -12.89 -12.72
C VAL A 566 26.63 -13.28 -13.68
N ASN A 567 26.34 -13.30 -14.99
CA ASN A 567 27.35 -13.65 -16.01
C ASN A 567 28.48 -12.62 -16.01
N SER A 568 28.20 -11.32 -16.01
CA SER A 568 29.21 -10.28 -15.94
C SER A 568 30.04 -10.36 -14.65
N TYR A 569 29.43 -10.68 -13.52
CA TYR A 569 30.14 -10.89 -12.26
C TYR A 569 31.13 -12.08 -12.36
N ARG A 570 30.66 -13.21 -12.88
CA ARG A 570 31.50 -14.40 -13.07
C ARG A 570 32.67 -14.17 -14.03
N GLU A 571 32.42 -13.44 -15.14
CA GLU A 571 33.49 -13.07 -16.07
C GLU A 571 34.53 -12.16 -15.41
N LEU A 572 34.09 -11.13 -14.67
CA LEU A 572 35.00 -10.23 -13.98
C LEU A 572 35.87 -10.96 -12.94
N ILE A 573 35.30 -11.90 -12.19
CA ILE A 573 36.04 -12.74 -11.22
C ILE A 573 37.00 -13.65 -11.98
N ARG A 574 36.64 -14.21 -13.13
CA ARG A 574 37.49 -15.07 -13.96
C ARG A 574 38.69 -14.33 -14.50
N HIS A 575 38.58 -13.05 -14.86
CA HIS A 575 39.71 -12.21 -15.24
C HIS A 575 40.72 -12.07 -14.11
N GLY A 576 40.28 -12.02 -12.86
CA GLY A 576 41.13 -12.04 -11.67
C GLY A 576 41.96 -10.78 -11.42
N ASN A 577 41.68 -9.69 -12.15
CA ASN A 577 42.41 -8.42 -12.04
C ASN A 577 41.91 -7.55 -10.85
N ILE A 578 40.70 -7.85 -10.34
CA ILE A 578 40.15 -7.25 -9.13
C ILE A 578 39.86 -8.37 -8.13
N PRO A 579 40.31 -8.26 -6.85
CA PRO A 579 39.96 -9.23 -5.82
C PRO A 579 38.46 -9.41 -5.68
N GLU A 580 37.97 -10.65 -5.55
CA GLU A 580 36.52 -10.95 -5.45
C GLU A 580 35.88 -10.20 -4.29
N GLU A 581 36.58 -10.04 -3.15
CA GLU A 581 36.11 -9.28 -1.98
C GLU A 581 35.92 -7.77 -2.22
N ASN A 582 36.36 -7.26 -3.37
CA ASN A 582 36.17 -5.87 -3.77
C ASN A 582 35.01 -5.68 -4.74
N ILE A 583 34.27 -6.75 -5.09
CA ILE A 583 33.16 -6.70 -6.02
C ILE A 583 31.89 -7.21 -5.35
N ILE A 584 30.81 -6.45 -5.44
CA ILE A 584 29.48 -6.86 -4.98
C ILE A 584 28.62 -7.21 -6.20
N LEU A 585 27.94 -8.36 -6.14
CA LEU A 585 26.80 -8.66 -7.00
C LEU A 585 25.53 -8.44 -6.20
N PHE A 586 24.59 -7.60 -6.74
CA PHE A 586 23.38 -7.24 -6.04
C PHE A 586 22.13 -7.24 -6.96
N HIS A 587 21.18 -8.15 -6.70
CA HIS A 587 19.95 -8.31 -7.47
C HIS A 587 18.79 -8.87 -6.61
N SER A 588 17.63 -9.07 -7.20
CA SER A 588 16.39 -9.45 -6.49
C SER A 588 16.32 -10.91 -6.03
N ARG A 589 17.19 -11.83 -6.54
CA ARG A 589 17.11 -13.27 -6.22
C ARG A 589 17.96 -13.67 -5.01
N PHE A 590 18.19 -12.77 -4.05
CA PHE A 590 18.79 -13.07 -2.75
C PHE A 590 17.72 -13.30 -1.69
N ALA A 591 17.97 -14.22 -0.75
CA ALA A 591 17.21 -14.35 0.48
C ALA A 591 17.25 -13.02 1.26
N PHE A 592 16.22 -12.77 2.05
CA PHE A 592 16.06 -11.46 2.69
C PHE A 592 17.26 -11.10 3.59
N ILE A 593 17.82 -12.08 4.30
CA ILE A 593 19.03 -11.91 5.11
C ILE A 593 20.22 -11.43 4.27
N ASP A 594 20.51 -12.12 3.15
CA ASP A 594 21.67 -11.79 2.32
C ASP A 594 21.45 -10.47 1.55
N ARG A 595 20.21 -10.20 1.18
CA ARG A 595 19.84 -8.91 0.58
C ARG A 595 20.12 -7.75 1.52
N ASN A 596 19.72 -7.85 2.79
CA ASN A 596 20.01 -6.82 3.79
C ASN A 596 21.53 -6.64 3.98
N ASN A 597 22.27 -7.72 4.12
CA ASN A 597 23.73 -7.66 4.25
C ASN A 597 24.40 -6.98 3.04
N LYS A 598 23.92 -7.26 1.83
CA LYS A 598 24.43 -6.61 0.60
C LYS A 598 24.04 -5.13 0.51
N GLU A 599 22.84 -4.77 0.97
CA GLU A 599 22.44 -3.35 1.07
C GLU A 599 23.35 -2.59 2.06
N GLU A 600 23.62 -3.17 3.24
CA GLU A 600 24.52 -2.58 4.24
C GLU A 600 25.95 -2.43 3.68
N THR A 601 26.49 -3.48 3.06
CA THR A 601 27.82 -3.42 2.44
C THR A 601 27.88 -2.39 1.31
N THR A 602 26.83 -2.30 0.51
CA THR A 602 26.70 -1.29 -0.58
C THR A 602 26.72 0.13 -0.01
N LEU A 603 26.02 0.39 1.10
CA LEU A 603 26.05 1.68 1.78
C LEU A 603 27.41 1.97 2.44
N GLU A 604 28.03 0.98 3.03
CA GLU A 604 29.38 1.11 3.60
C GLU A 604 30.42 1.50 2.54
N TRP A 605 30.35 0.90 1.33
CA TRP A 605 31.32 1.15 0.27
C TRP A 605 31.02 2.38 -0.57
N PHE A 606 29.75 2.66 -0.85
CA PHE A 606 29.33 3.69 -1.81
C PHE A 606 28.41 4.75 -1.21
N GLY A 607 28.03 4.63 0.05
CA GLY A 607 27.15 5.61 0.71
C GLY A 607 27.86 6.94 0.99
N LYS A 608 27.12 7.87 1.55
CA LYS A 608 27.61 9.23 1.86
C LYS A 608 28.86 9.21 2.73
N GLU A 609 28.92 8.34 3.72
CA GLU A 609 30.01 8.27 4.72
C GLU A 609 31.14 7.30 4.29
N SER A 610 31.18 6.84 3.06
CA SER A 610 32.04 5.73 2.59
C SER A 610 33.53 6.06 2.42
N ALA A 611 33.96 7.25 2.64
CA ALA A 611 35.36 7.74 2.63
C ALA A 611 36.43 6.76 2.03
N VAL A 612 37.24 6.12 2.89
CA VAL A 612 38.36 5.24 2.49
C VAL A 612 37.90 3.89 1.93
N ASN A 613 36.74 3.39 2.36
CA ASN A 613 36.25 2.04 2.00
C ASN A 613 35.85 1.91 0.53
N ARG A 614 35.68 3.00 -0.19
CA ARG A 614 35.21 3.05 -1.58
C ARG A 614 36.28 2.73 -2.64
N SER A 615 37.56 2.97 -2.31
CA SER A 615 38.66 2.90 -3.28
C SER A 615 38.84 1.52 -3.89
N GLY A 616 38.83 1.44 -5.23
CA GLY A 616 38.98 0.20 -5.97
C GLY A 616 37.82 -0.80 -5.84
N LYS A 617 36.65 -0.34 -5.37
CA LYS A 617 35.46 -1.18 -5.19
C LYS A 617 34.54 -1.13 -6.42
N GLY A 618 33.92 -2.27 -6.73
CA GLY A 618 32.97 -2.42 -7.80
C GLY A 618 31.64 -3.00 -7.39
N ILE A 619 30.57 -2.60 -8.05
CA ILE A 619 29.24 -3.20 -7.90
C ILE A 619 28.63 -3.53 -9.26
N ILE A 620 28.27 -4.81 -9.45
CA ILE A 620 27.41 -5.23 -10.56
C ILE A 620 26.01 -5.44 -9.98
N SER A 621 25.03 -4.74 -10.54
CA SER A 621 23.68 -4.76 -9.97
C SER A 621 22.61 -4.75 -11.06
N THR A 622 21.39 -5.03 -10.67
CA THR A 622 20.20 -4.77 -11.49
C THR A 622 19.47 -3.51 -11.00
N GLN A 623 18.23 -3.30 -11.44
CA GLN A 623 17.40 -2.14 -11.07
C GLN A 623 17.20 -1.97 -9.55
N VAL A 624 17.56 -2.95 -8.73
CA VAL A 624 17.44 -2.85 -7.25
C VAL A 624 18.21 -1.67 -6.65
N ILE A 625 19.25 -1.19 -7.34
CA ILE A 625 20.08 -0.05 -6.90
C ILE A 625 19.48 1.32 -7.28
N GLU A 626 18.51 1.36 -8.19
CA GLU A 626 17.96 2.62 -8.72
C GLU A 626 17.15 3.41 -7.70
N GLN A 627 16.40 2.74 -6.84
CA GLN A 627 15.37 3.38 -6.01
C GLN A 627 15.65 3.36 -4.50
N SER A 628 16.43 2.40 -4.00
CA SER A 628 16.43 2.09 -2.57
C SER A 628 17.61 2.65 -1.78
N ILE A 629 18.73 2.99 -2.42
CA ILE A 629 20.01 3.16 -1.75
C ILE A 629 20.65 4.51 -2.13
N ASP A 630 21.09 5.26 -1.11
CA ASP A 630 21.81 6.53 -1.30
C ASP A 630 23.30 6.26 -1.55
N ILE A 631 23.65 5.97 -2.81
CA ILE A 631 25.00 5.69 -3.26
C ILE A 631 25.58 6.82 -4.11
N ASP A 632 26.91 6.86 -4.13
CA ASP A 632 27.74 7.84 -4.79
C ASP A 632 28.91 7.13 -5.50
N LEU A 633 28.82 6.97 -6.81
CA LEU A 633 29.81 6.31 -7.65
C LEU A 633 30.68 7.33 -8.36
N ASP A 634 31.94 6.97 -8.63
CA ASP A 634 32.85 7.79 -9.42
C ASP A 634 32.63 7.59 -10.91
N TYR A 635 32.28 6.37 -11.31
CA TYR A 635 32.02 5.95 -12.68
C TYR A 635 30.85 4.98 -12.76
N LEU A 636 30.08 5.05 -13.85
CA LEU A 636 28.92 4.16 -14.02
C LEU A 636 28.85 3.65 -15.46
N ILE A 637 28.64 2.35 -15.58
CA ILE A 637 28.21 1.69 -16.80
C ILE A 637 26.74 1.28 -16.64
N SER A 638 25.96 1.43 -17.68
CA SER A 638 24.55 1.04 -17.69
C SER A 638 24.22 0.29 -18.97
N ASP A 639 23.44 -0.78 -18.89
CA ASP A 639 22.74 -1.26 -20.08
C ASP A 639 21.76 -0.19 -20.56
N LEU A 640 21.51 -0.14 -21.88
CA LEU A 640 20.50 0.74 -22.48
C LEU A 640 19.14 0.49 -21.82
N ALA A 641 18.53 1.54 -21.31
CA ALA A 641 17.26 1.52 -20.62
C ALA A 641 16.42 2.74 -21.06
N PRO A 642 15.13 2.81 -20.75
CA PRO A 642 14.33 4.02 -20.94
C PRO A 642 14.98 5.25 -20.30
N VAL A 643 14.78 6.42 -20.92
CA VAL A 643 15.49 7.66 -20.58
C VAL A 643 15.32 8.11 -19.13
N ASP A 644 14.14 7.92 -18.57
CA ASP A 644 13.82 8.20 -17.17
C ASP A 644 14.68 7.38 -16.20
N LEU A 645 14.89 6.08 -16.50
CA LEU A 645 15.78 5.23 -15.73
C LEU A 645 17.25 5.63 -15.91
N LEU A 646 17.68 5.99 -17.10
CA LEU A 646 19.04 6.48 -17.31
C LEU A 646 19.32 7.81 -16.59
N ILE A 647 18.34 8.71 -16.50
CA ILE A 647 18.41 9.91 -15.66
C ILE A 647 18.58 9.54 -14.18
N GLN A 648 17.82 8.56 -13.70
CA GLN A 648 17.93 8.09 -12.29
C GLN A 648 19.29 7.42 -12.02
N ARG A 649 19.80 6.60 -12.97
CA ARG A 649 21.11 5.97 -12.90
C ARG A 649 22.22 7.01 -12.91
N ALA A 650 22.15 7.99 -13.80
CA ALA A 650 23.07 9.14 -13.82
C ALA A 650 23.07 9.92 -12.48
N GLY A 651 21.94 9.99 -11.82
CA GLY A 651 21.79 10.55 -10.46
C GLY A 651 22.57 9.81 -9.35
N ARG A 652 23.16 8.64 -9.63
CA ARG A 652 24.04 7.89 -8.72
C ARG A 652 25.53 8.24 -8.90
N LEU A 653 25.87 8.97 -9.94
CA LEU A 653 27.22 9.47 -10.18
C LEU A 653 27.46 10.73 -9.38
N GLN A 654 28.54 10.76 -8.59
CA GLN A 654 29.01 11.93 -7.84
C GLN A 654 27.88 12.65 -7.07
N ARG A 655 27.06 11.84 -6.41
CA ARG A 655 25.86 12.34 -5.71
C ARG A 655 26.20 13.27 -4.55
N HIS A 656 27.36 13.05 -3.90
CA HIS A 656 27.89 13.85 -2.82
C HIS A 656 29.23 14.44 -3.26
N SER A 657 29.45 15.73 -2.99
CA SER A 657 30.73 16.39 -3.32
C SER A 657 31.88 15.77 -2.52
N ARG A 658 32.99 15.43 -3.21
CA ARG A 658 34.16 14.81 -2.60
C ARG A 658 35.44 15.50 -3.09
N ASP A 659 36.52 15.34 -2.31
CA ASP A 659 37.85 15.71 -2.75
C ASP A 659 38.46 14.64 -3.69
N LYS A 660 39.67 14.87 -4.15
CA LYS A 660 40.40 13.92 -5.03
C LYS A 660 40.73 12.59 -4.35
N GLN A 661 40.69 12.51 -3.03
CA GLN A 661 40.91 11.31 -2.24
C GLN A 661 39.60 10.58 -1.85
N GLY A 662 38.46 11.07 -2.34
CA GLY A 662 37.14 10.48 -2.08
C GLY A 662 36.54 10.86 -0.73
N GLN A 663 37.13 11.81 0.02
CA GLN A 663 36.57 12.27 1.29
C GLN A 663 35.38 13.22 1.04
N LEU A 664 34.35 13.10 1.89
CA LEU A 664 33.15 13.93 1.79
C LEU A 664 33.47 15.42 2.02
N LYS A 665 33.04 16.27 1.12
CA LYS A 665 33.08 17.73 1.30
C LYS A 665 31.72 18.26 1.67
N LEU A 666 31.61 18.89 2.80
CA LEU A 666 30.37 19.54 3.25
C LEU A 666 30.06 20.81 2.46
N THR A 667 31.09 21.45 1.92
CA THR A 667 31.00 22.70 1.13
C THR A 667 31.97 22.67 -0.06
N GLY A 668 31.62 23.37 -1.14
CA GLY A 668 32.48 23.50 -2.32
C GLY A 668 32.14 22.48 -3.41
N ALA A 669 32.78 22.66 -4.57
CA ALA A 669 32.61 21.81 -5.73
C ALA A 669 33.26 20.44 -5.54
N ASP A 670 32.77 19.44 -6.25
CA ASP A 670 33.39 18.12 -6.38
C ASP A 670 34.76 18.26 -7.07
N GLU A 671 35.76 17.57 -6.57
CA GLU A 671 37.14 17.62 -7.11
C GLU A 671 37.49 16.38 -7.95
N ARG A 672 36.56 15.44 -8.06
CA ARG A 672 36.73 14.26 -8.93
C ARG A 672 36.63 14.68 -10.42
N PRO A 673 37.11 13.85 -11.35
CA PRO A 673 36.89 14.05 -12.79
C PRO A 673 35.40 14.20 -13.08
N ALA A 674 35.04 14.92 -14.16
CA ALA A 674 33.65 15.11 -14.56
C ALA A 674 32.89 13.77 -14.63
N PRO A 675 31.63 13.70 -14.14
CA PRO A 675 30.87 12.45 -14.10
C PRO A 675 30.58 11.95 -15.51
N TRP A 676 30.73 10.64 -15.70
CA TRP A 676 30.62 9.99 -16.99
C TRP A 676 29.81 8.71 -16.89
N LEU A 677 28.83 8.54 -17.79
CA LEU A 677 28.00 7.36 -17.93
C LEU A 677 28.25 6.69 -19.26
N ASP A 678 28.84 5.50 -19.24
CA ASP A 678 28.89 4.65 -20.42
C ASP A 678 27.64 3.80 -20.55
N ILE A 679 27.05 3.75 -21.74
CA ILE A 679 25.84 2.98 -22.02
C ILE A 679 26.20 1.84 -22.99
N LEU A 680 26.06 0.59 -22.48
CA LEU A 680 26.10 -0.60 -23.33
C LEU A 680 24.81 -0.68 -24.14
N ALA A 681 24.92 -0.57 -25.44
CA ALA A 681 23.78 -0.49 -26.33
C ALA A 681 24.09 -1.16 -27.69
N PRO A 682 23.06 -1.59 -28.45
CA PRO A 682 23.24 -2.00 -29.81
C PRO A 682 23.88 -0.88 -30.64
N ARG A 683 24.64 -1.26 -31.65
CA ARG A 683 25.20 -0.31 -32.61
C ARG A 683 24.11 0.59 -33.18
N TRP A 684 24.36 1.90 -33.18
CA TRP A 684 23.42 2.88 -33.67
C TRP A 684 23.05 2.63 -35.15
N GLN A 685 21.76 2.68 -35.42
CA GLN A 685 21.20 2.59 -36.78
C GLN A 685 20.10 3.66 -36.91
N ALA A 686 20.22 4.50 -37.96
CA ALA A 686 19.19 5.52 -38.19
C ALA A 686 17.85 4.92 -38.63
N GLN A 687 17.86 3.76 -39.28
CA GLN A 687 16.71 2.96 -39.67
C GLN A 687 16.90 1.53 -39.16
N PRO A 688 16.56 1.27 -37.88
CA PRO A 688 16.69 -0.05 -37.25
C PRO A 688 15.63 -1.00 -37.79
N ASP A 689 15.96 -2.30 -37.83
CA ASP A 689 14.99 -3.36 -38.06
C ASP A 689 14.38 -3.90 -36.73
N GLU A 690 13.41 -4.82 -36.86
CA GLU A 690 12.77 -5.45 -35.68
C GLU A 690 13.75 -6.21 -34.76
N LYS A 691 14.92 -6.60 -35.30
CA LYS A 691 15.91 -7.40 -34.55
C LYS A 691 17.01 -6.54 -33.90
N TRP A 692 16.98 -5.22 -34.13
CA TRP A 692 18.02 -4.31 -33.64
C TRP A 692 18.37 -4.53 -32.15
N LEU A 693 17.39 -4.63 -31.29
CA LEU A 693 17.61 -4.87 -29.86
C LEU A 693 17.83 -6.36 -29.56
N THR A 694 16.96 -7.22 -30.09
CA THR A 694 16.93 -8.65 -29.73
C THR A 694 18.19 -9.40 -30.15
N SER A 695 18.90 -8.96 -31.23
CA SER A 695 20.13 -9.56 -31.68
C SER A 695 21.34 -9.21 -30.81
N ALA A 696 21.36 -8.02 -30.22
CA ALA A 696 22.49 -7.54 -29.41
C ALA A 696 22.25 -7.67 -27.89
N MET A 697 21.00 -7.46 -27.44
CA MET A 697 20.65 -7.43 -26.00
C MET A 697 19.35 -8.21 -25.75
N ARG A 698 19.43 -9.53 -25.95
CA ARG A 698 18.25 -10.40 -25.89
C ARG A 698 17.48 -10.30 -24.58
N ASN A 699 18.16 -10.34 -23.43
CA ASN A 699 17.49 -10.28 -22.14
C ASN A 699 16.86 -8.90 -21.87
N THR A 700 17.53 -7.83 -22.30
CA THR A 700 16.98 -6.46 -22.24
C THR A 700 15.68 -6.34 -23.05
N SER A 701 15.57 -7.04 -24.19
CA SER A 701 14.34 -7.01 -25.00
C SER A 701 13.13 -7.61 -24.32
N TYR A 702 13.32 -8.53 -23.38
CA TYR A 702 12.23 -9.06 -22.53
C TYR A 702 11.89 -8.15 -21.36
N VAL A 703 12.87 -7.40 -20.84
CA VAL A 703 12.66 -6.45 -19.74
C VAL A 703 11.91 -5.21 -20.21
N TYR A 704 12.24 -4.72 -21.41
CA TYR A 704 11.63 -3.54 -22.02
C TYR A 704 11.03 -3.89 -23.38
N PRO A 705 9.75 -4.32 -23.44
CA PRO A 705 9.09 -4.73 -24.68
C PRO A 705 8.92 -3.61 -25.71
N ALA A 706 8.81 -2.34 -25.28
CA ALA A 706 8.73 -1.18 -26.14
C ALA A 706 10.13 -0.80 -26.67
N HIS A 707 10.64 -1.57 -27.65
CA HIS A 707 11.99 -1.38 -28.20
C HIS A 707 12.20 0.00 -28.82
N SER A 708 11.16 0.57 -29.40
CA SER A 708 11.14 1.93 -29.94
C SER A 708 11.58 2.98 -28.91
N ARG A 709 11.17 2.85 -27.65
CA ARG A 709 11.55 3.76 -26.56
C ARG A 709 13.03 3.71 -26.24
N LEU A 710 13.66 2.52 -26.34
CA LEU A 710 15.10 2.38 -26.17
C LEU A 710 15.85 3.01 -27.34
N TRP A 711 15.36 2.84 -28.56
CA TRP A 711 15.92 3.48 -29.72
C TRP A 711 15.82 5.01 -29.65
N LEU A 712 14.64 5.53 -29.27
CA LEU A 712 14.41 6.96 -29.03
C LEU A 712 15.33 7.51 -27.94
N THR A 713 15.51 6.75 -26.86
CA THR A 713 16.47 7.10 -25.81
C THR A 713 17.88 7.19 -26.34
N GLN A 714 18.32 6.20 -27.14
CA GLN A 714 19.65 6.23 -27.76
C GLN A 714 19.78 7.42 -28.73
N ARG A 715 18.75 7.73 -29.51
CA ARG A 715 18.73 8.87 -30.42
C ARG A 715 18.93 10.19 -29.68
N VAL A 716 18.04 10.48 -28.72
CA VAL A 716 18.08 11.77 -28.00
C VAL A 716 19.37 11.95 -27.22
N LEU A 717 19.89 10.90 -26.57
CA LEU A 717 21.16 11.00 -25.85
C LEU A 717 22.39 11.13 -26.76
N ARG A 718 22.35 10.57 -27.97
CA ARG A 718 23.41 10.82 -28.98
C ARG A 718 23.39 12.25 -29.51
N GLU A 719 22.20 12.80 -29.70
CA GLU A 719 22.02 14.19 -30.14
C GLU A 719 22.47 15.19 -29.07
N GLN A 720 22.18 14.91 -27.79
CA GLN A 720 22.54 15.78 -26.67
C GLN A 720 23.99 15.60 -26.19
N GLY A 721 24.58 14.38 -26.31
CA GLY A 721 25.95 14.06 -25.85
C GLY A 721 26.12 14.04 -24.32
N GLU A 722 25.18 14.56 -23.59
CA GLU A 722 25.20 14.65 -22.12
C GLU A 722 23.76 14.62 -21.53
N ILE A 723 23.65 14.26 -20.27
CA ILE A 723 22.44 14.46 -19.46
C ILE A 723 22.65 15.72 -18.62
N ARG A 724 21.90 16.78 -18.94
CA ARG A 724 21.89 18.04 -18.17
C ARG A 724 20.63 18.14 -17.33
N MET A 725 20.79 18.13 -16.03
CA MET A 725 19.67 18.23 -15.10
C MET A 725 19.80 19.50 -14.25
N PRO A 726 18.76 20.29 -14.16
CA PRO A 726 17.35 20.06 -14.57
C PRO A 726 17.02 20.46 -16.01
N GLU A 727 17.89 21.18 -16.73
CA GLU A 727 17.59 21.92 -17.97
C GLU A 727 17.06 21.04 -19.09
N ALA A 728 17.58 19.81 -19.26
CA ALA A 728 17.16 18.88 -20.31
C ALA A 728 16.07 17.89 -19.88
N ALA A 729 15.60 17.92 -18.62
CA ALA A 729 14.69 16.93 -18.10
C ALA A 729 13.43 16.78 -18.96
N ARG A 730 12.72 17.87 -19.21
CA ARG A 730 11.50 17.87 -20.02
C ARG A 730 11.76 17.43 -21.45
N LEU A 731 12.80 17.96 -22.09
CA LEU A 731 13.18 17.60 -23.45
C LEU A 731 13.43 16.09 -23.58
N LEU A 732 14.21 15.52 -22.65
CA LEU A 732 14.55 14.10 -22.69
C LEU A 732 13.31 13.21 -22.51
N ILE A 733 12.43 13.57 -21.60
CA ILE A 733 11.20 12.80 -21.34
C ILE A 733 10.23 12.89 -22.51
N GLU A 734 9.96 14.09 -23.03
CA GLU A 734 9.01 14.27 -24.13
C GLU A 734 9.54 13.69 -25.45
N ALA A 735 10.87 13.65 -25.68
CA ALA A 735 11.47 12.99 -26.83
C ALA A 735 11.23 11.48 -26.86
N VAL A 736 10.93 10.83 -25.73
CA VAL A 736 10.71 9.38 -25.60
C VAL A 736 9.26 9.02 -25.28
N TYR A 737 8.55 9.88 -24.55
CA TYR A 737 7.20 9.59 -24.04
C TYR A 737 6.13 10.58 -24.55
N GLY A 738 6.51 11.56 -25.37
CA GLY A 738 5.58 12.54 -25.91
C GLY A 738 4.54 11.93 -26.88
N GLU A 739 3.55 12.71 -27.27
CA GLU A 739 2.46 12.26 -28.13
C GLU A 739 2.86 12.22 -29.63
N GLU A 740 3.74 13.12 -30.05
CA GLU A 740 4.19 13.25 -31.43
C GLU A 740 5.61 12.67 -31.61
N ILE A 741 5.72 11.35 -31.59
CA ILE A 741 7.01 10.67 -31.71
C ILE A 741 7.11 9.96 -33.08
N ASP A 742 8.15 10.28 -33.85
CA ASP A 742 8.45 9.57 -35.07
C ASP A 742 9.23 8.28 -34.78
N VAL A 743 8.55 7.14 -34.93
CA VAL A 743 9.10 5.80 -34.76
C VAL A 743 9.49 5.22 -36.10
N PRO A 744 10.74 4.73 -36.29
CA PRO A 744 11.17 4.09 -37.52
C PRO A 744 10.25 2.93 -37.93
N GLU A 745 10.09 2.75 -39.26
CA GLU A 745 9.19 1.73 -39.84
C GLU A 745 9.49 0.32 -39.31
N GLY A 746 10.78 -0.05 -39.18
CA GLY A 746 11.18 -1.35 -38.63
C GLY A 746 10.83 -1.57 -37.17
N MET A 747 10.40 -0.54 -36.43
CA MET A 747 9.99 -0.63 -34.99
C MET A 747 8.50 -0.46 -34.75
N LYS A 748 7.73 -0.09 -35.78
CA LYS A 748 6.30 0.13 -35.64
C LYS A 748 5.56 -1.07 -35.05
N ARG A 749 5.90 -2.28 -35.50
CA ARG A 749 5.28 -3.48 -34.96
C ARG A 749 5.52 -3.68 -33.45
N SER A 750 6.72 -3.39 -32.98
CA SER A 750 7.06 -3.43 -31.56
C SER A 750 6.32 -2.35 -30.78
N GLU A 751 6.20 -1.13 -31.35
CA GLU A 751 5.44 -0.04 -30.74
C GLU A 751 3.95 -0.36 -30.66
N ASP A 752 3.34 -0.85 -31.74
CA ASP A 752 1.93 -1.26 -31.76
C ASP A 752 1.63 -2.36 -30.72
N ALA A 753 2.53 -3.34 -30.61
CA ALA A 753 2.40 -4.40 -29.60
C ALA A 753 2.50 -3.85 -28.17
N ALA A 754 3.45 -2.94 -27.92
CA ALA A 754 3.63 -2.31 -26.62
C ALA A 754 2.43 -1.39 -26.25
N LEU A 755 1.87 -0.69 -27.25
CA LEU A 755 0.69 0.14 -27.08
C LEU A 755 -0.57 -0.72 -26.81
N ALA A 756 -0.72 -1.84 -27.50
CA ALA A 756 -1.81 -2.79 -27.26
C ALA A 756 -1.72 -3.38 -25.83
N ASP A 757 -0.51 -3.76 -25.40
CA ASP A 757 -0.27 -4.23 -24.02
C ASP A 757 -0.58 -3.14 -22.99
N TYR A 758 -0.15 -1.91 -23.24
CA TYR A 758 -0.46 -0.75 -22.40
C TYR A 758 -1.97 -0.57 -22.17
N TYR A 759 -2.76 -0.60 -23.25
CA TYR A 759 -4.22 -0.48 -23.14
C TYR A 759 -4.86 -1.72 -22.49
N CYS A 760 -4.34 -2.91 -22.75
CA CYS A 760 -4.79 -4.15 -22.13
C CYS A 760 -4.58 -4.10 -20.60
N GLN A 761 -3.40 -3.70 -20.15
CA GLN A 761 -3.08 -3.55 -18.72
C GLN A 761 -4.01 -2.56 -18.04
N ARG A 762 -4.27 -1.41 -18.66
CA ARG A 762 -5.20 -0.40 -18.14
C ARG A 762 -6.64 -0.92 -18.08
N ALA A 763 -7.10 -1.64 -19.11
CA ALA A 763 -8.43 -2.25 -19.12
C ALA A 763 -8.60 -3.30 -18.01
N ILE A 764 -7.56 -4.11 -17.77
CA ILE A 764 -7.57 -5.08 -16.67
C ILE A 764 -7.59 -4.36 -15.31
N ALA A 765 -6.84 -3.27 -15.14
CA ALA A 765 -6.89 -2.47 -13.92
C ALA A 765 -8.32 -1.95 -13.67
N GLY A 766 -8.93 -1.34 -14.68
CA GLY A 766 -10.30 -0.83 -14.60
C GLY A 766 -11.35 -1.88 -14.26
N LYS A 767 -11.12 -3.16 -14.63
CA LYS A 767 -12.03 -4.26 -14.27
C LYS A 767 -12.06 -4.54 -12.76
N TYR A 768 -10.97 -4.29 -12.07
CA TYR A 768 -10.84 -4.60 -10.63
C TYR A 768 -10.96 -3.38 -9.72
N GLU A 769 -11.36 -2.24 -10.25
CA GLU A 769 -11.64 -1.04 -9.45
C GLU A 769 -12.96 -1.17 -8.68
N ILE A 770 -13.00 -0.54 -7.50
CA ILE A 770 -14.29 -0.34 -6.83
C ILE A 770 -15.09 0.76 -7.55
N SER A 771 -16.40 0.61 -7.61
CA SER A 771 -17.30 1.65 -8.08
C SER A 771 -17.83 2.45 -6.90
N LEU A 772 -17.57 3.75 -6.89
CA LEU A 772 -18.12 4.65 -5.88
C LEU A 772 -19.63 4.93 -6.13
N ASP A 773 -20.06 4.89 -7.39
CA ASP A 773 -21.44 5.15 -7.78
C ASP A 773 -22.38 3.96 -7.48
N VAL A 774 -21.85 2.73 -7.53
CA VAL A 774 -22.57 1.51 -7.15
C VAL A 774 -22.50 1.26 -5.62
N GLY A 775 -21.38 1.65 -5.01
CA GLY A 775 -21.15 1.52 -3.57
C GLY A 775 -20.92 0.09 -3.09
N TYR A 776 -21.00 -0.12 -1.79
CA TYR A 776 -20.90 -1.45 -1.17
C TYR A 776 -22.28 -2.13 -1.26
N SER A 777 -22.54 -2.77 -2.38
CA SER A 777 -23.85 -3.31 -2.75
C SER A 777 -23.74 -4.76 -3.26
N VAL A 778 -24.89 -5.38 -3.49
CA VAL A 778 -24.98 -6.71 -4.09
C VAL A 778 -24.34 -6.73 -5.49
N GLU A 779 -24.53 -5.68 -6.27
CA GLU A 779 -23.99 -5.53 -7.62
C GLU A 779 -22.45 -5.48 -7.63
N SER A 780 -21.85 -4.92 -6.59
CA SER A 780 -20.40 -4.88 -6.45
C SER A 780 -19.77 -6.25 -6.17
N ALA A 781 -20.54 -7.25 -5.73
CA ALA A 781 -20.01 -8.56 -5.36
C ALA A 781 -19.39 -9.33 -6.54
N GLU A 782 -19.84 -9.07 -7.76
CA GLU A 782 -19.35 -9.72 -8.99
C GLU A 782 -17.88 -9.35 -9.32
N LEU A 783 -17.38 -8.22 -8.82
CA LEU A 783 -16.01 -7.75 -9.06
C LEU A 783 -14.95 -8.49 -8.22
N TRP A 784 -15.37 -9.28 -7.23
CA TRP A 784 -14.48 -9.86 -6.21
C TRP A 784 -14.02 -11.27 -6.61
N GLY A 785 -12.95 -11.33 -7.46
CA GLY A 785 -12.29 -12.58 -7.84
C GLY A 785 -11.12 -12.93 -6.91
N PRO A 786 -10.63 -14.18 -6.97
CA PRO A 786 -9.46 -14.63 -6.21
C PRO A 786 -8.13 -13.99 -6.68
N ASP A 787 -8.08 -13.47 -7.90
CA ASP A 787 -6.84 -13.11 -8.61
C ASP A 787 -6.58 -11.59 -8.70
N VAL A 788 -7.20 -10.79 -7.86
CA VAL A 788 -6.96 -9.33 -7.84
C VAL A 788 -5.56 -9.04 -7.30
N SER A 789 -4.75 -8.29 -8.05
CA SER A 789 -3.40 -7.88 -7.67
C SER A 789 -3.19 -6.37 -7.89
N THR A 790 -2.36 -5.73 -7.09
CA THR A 790 -1.95 -4.33 -7.28
C THR A 790 -0.98 -4.14 -8.44
N ARG A 791 -0.45 -5.23 -8.96
CA ARG A 791 0.49 -5.24 -10.08
C ARG A 791 0.10 -6.35 -11.04
N ILE A 792 -0.07 -6.03 -12.32
CA ILE A 792 0.01 -7.03 -13.38
C ILE A 792 1.49 -7.21 -13.67
N GLY A 793 2.16 -7.83 -12.76
CA GLY A 793 3.44 -8.40 -13.08
C GLY A 793 3.27 -9.89 -13.34
N GLU A 794 4.24 -10.48 -13.98
CA GLU A 794 4.38 -11.92 -13.98
C GLU A 794 4.18 -12.45 -12.56
N LEU A 795 3.28 -13.40 -12.37
CA LEU A 795 3.00 -14.00 -11.07
C LEU A 795 4.32 -14.37 -10.39
N THR A 796 4.48 -13.93 -9.18
CA THR A 796 5.65 -14.29 -8.37
C THR A 796 5.33 -15.44 -7.43
N ILE A 797 6.36 -16.16 -7.04
CA ILE A 797 6.28 -17.23 -6.05
C ILE A 797 7.27 -16.94 -4.93
N ASP A 798 6.80 -17.11 -3.71
CA ASP A 798 7.66 -17.04 -2.54
C ASP A 798 8.33 -18.41 -2.32
N LEU A 799 9.64 -18.40 -2.17
CA LEU A 799 10.48 -19.57 -1.92
C LEU A 799 11.13 -19.42 -0.54
N TRP A 800 11.24 -20.52 0.20
CA TRP A 800 11.93 -20.56 1.48
C TRP A 800 13.17 -21.45 1.38
N LEU A 801 14.30 -20.95 1.84
CA LEU A 801 15.54 -21.71 1.91
C LEU A 801 15.62 -22.46 3.23
N ALA A 802 15.93 -23.74 3.17
CA ALA A 802 16.05 -24.60 4.35
C ALA A 802 17.28 -25.49 4.29
N ARG A 803 17.73 -25.96 5.45
CA ARG A 803 18.75 -26.98 5.59
C ARG A 803 18.12 -28.23 6.21
N ASP A 804 18.40 -29.37 5.63
CA ASP A 804 18.08 -30.67 6.25
C ASP A 804 19.17 -31.00 7.25
N THR A 805 18.80 -31.12 8.52
CA THR A 805 19.71 -31.35 9.62
C THR A 805 19.25 -32.55 10.47
N PRO A 806 20.12 -33.16 11.29
CA PRO A 806 19.70 -34.21 12.21
C PRO A 806 18.58 -33.77 13.20
N GLN A 807 18.40 -32.47 13.39
CA GLN A 807 17.36 -31.88 14.25
C GLN A 807 16.06 -31.60 13.45
N GLY A 808 16.05 -31.89 12.16
CA GLY A 808 14.94 -31.64 11.24
C GLY A 808 15.20 -30.49 10.27
N ILE A 809 14.14 -30.03 9.62
CA ILE A 809 14.19 -28.93 8.62
C ILE A 809 14.34 -27.59 9.32
N MET A 810 15.49 -26.98 9.14
CA MET A 810 15.87 -25.70 9.75
C MET A 810 15.95 -24.59 8.70
N PRO A 811 15.61 -23.32 9.04
CA PRO A 811 15.76 -22.19 8.12
C PRO A 811 17.22 -21.94 7.76
N TYR A 812 17.44 -21.33 6.60
CA TYR A 812 18.78 -20.91 6.14
C TYR A 812 19.37 -19.85 7.06
N ALA A 813 18.59 -18.79 7.36
CA ALA A 813 18.95 -17.73 8.28
C ALA A 813 18.87 -18.22 9.74
N GLN A 814 19.54 -17.52 10.65
CA GLN A 814 19.51 -17.78 12.10
C GLN A 814 18.89 -16.60 12.85
N GLY A 815 18.45 -16.83 14.06
CA GLY A 815 17.89 -15.79 14.95
C GLY A 815 16.37 -15.60 14.81
N ASP A 816 15.89 -14.44 15.23
CA ASP A 816 14.47 -14.10 15.21
C ASP A 816 13.94 -13.97 13.75
N ASN A 817 12.71 -14.44 13.54
CA ASN A 817 12.09 -14.47 12.21
C ASN A 817 12.94 -15.22 11.16
N ALA A 818 13.69 -16.25 11.55
CA ALA A 818 14.64 -16.96 10.69
C ALA A 818 13.99 -17.49 9.38
N TRP A 819 12.73 -17.95 9.41
CA TRP A 819 12.02 -18.39 8.21
C TRP A 819 11.73 -17.24 7.26
N GLU A 820 11.24 -16.11 7.74
CA GLU A 820 11.00 -14.92 6.94
C GLU A 820 12.31 -14.38 6.34
N MET A 821 13.39 -14.39 7.12
CA MET A 821 14.73 -13.97 6.66
C MET A 821 15.33 -14.93 5.64
N SER A 822 14.88 -16.20 5.62
CA SER A 822 15.26 -17.20 4.63
C SER A 822 14.43 -17.18 3.35
N ALA A 823 13.43 -16.30 3.26
CA ALA A 823 12.56 -16.21 2.11
C ALA A 823 13.15 -15.34 0.99
N LEU A 824 12.82 -15.69 -0.24
CA LEU A 824 13.03 -14.86 -1.43
C LEU A 824 11.86 -15.00 -2.39
N ARG A 825 11.74 -14.05 -3.31
CA ARG A 825 10.64 -14.02 -4.29
C ARG A 825 11.21 -14.04 -5.71
N VAL A 826 10.65 -14.93 -6.54
CA VAL A 826 11.02 -15.03 -7.95
C VAL A 826 9.80 -14.99 -8.85
N ARG A 827 9.99 -14.71 -10.13
CA ARG A 827 8.94 -14.78 -11.14
C ARG A 827 8.51 -16.24 -11.34
N LYS A 828 7.22 -16.48 -11.44
CA LYS A 828 6.66 -17.84 -11.60
C LYS A 828 7.11 -18.50 -12.91
N SER A 829 7.25 -17.72 -13.98
CA SER A 829 7.77 -18.22 -15.26
C SER A 829 9.22 -18.71 -15.13
N TRP A 830 10.08 -17.91 -14.46
CA TRP A 830 11.44 -18.31 -14.16
C TRP A 830 11.46 -19.58 -13.30
N TRP A 831 10.65 -19.62 -12.24
CA TRP A 831 10.55 -20.80 -11.38
C TRP A 831 10.10 -22.03 -12.15
N ASN A 832 9.05 -21.94 -12.98
CA ASN A 832 8.55 -23.06 -13.76
C ASN A 832 9.59 -23.63 -14.74
N LYS A 833 10.49 -22.78 -15.25
CA LYS A 833 11.59 -23.19 -16.13
C LYS A 833 12.70 -23.91 -15.36
N HIS A 834 13.03 -23.45 -14.15
CA HIS A 834 14.21 -23.89 -13.40
C HIS A 834 13.91 -24.79 -12.20
N ARG A 835 12.65 -24.99 -11.80
CA ARG A 835 12.27 -25.74 -10.58
C ARG A 835 12.84 -27.16 -10.51
N GLY A 836 13.10 -27.83 -11.64
CA GLY A 836 13.68 -29.16 -11.71
C GLY A 836 15.16 -29.21 -11.32
N GLU A 837 15.83 -28.08 -11.20
CA GLU A 837 17.24 -27.94 -10.85
C GLU A 837 17.45 -27.85 -9.33
N PHE A 838 16.36 -27.76 -8.55
CA PHE A 838 16.43 -27.55 -7.10
C PHE A 838 15.92 -28.77 -6.34
N ALA A 839 16.60 -29.09 -5.24
CA ALA A 839 16.09 -30.06 -4.27
C ALA A 839 14.95 -29.43 -3.47
N LEU A 840 13.77 -30.02 -3.51
CA LEU A 840 12.57 -29.48 -2.85
C LEU A 840 12.14 -30.35 -1.69
N LEU A 841 11.68 -29.71 -0.61
CA LEU A 841 10.99 -30.39 0.47
C LEU A 841 9.63 -30.88 -0.06
N CYS A 842 9.31 -32.17 0.13
CA CYS A 842 8.13 -32.83 -0.41
C CYS A 842 7.41 -33.70 0.62
N GLY A 843 6.21 -34.18 0.27
CA GLY A 843 5.46 -35.15 1.03
C GLY A 843 5.02 -34.70 2.42
N GLU A 844 5.09 -35.60 3.40
CA GLU A 844 4.63 -35.37 4.76
C GLU A 844 5.44 -34.26 5.46
N ALA A 845 6.73 -34.18 5.22
CA ALA A 845 7.62 -33.14 5.79
C ALA A 845 7.19 -31.73 5.30
N LEU A 846 6.81 -31.58 4.03
CA LEU A 846 6.28 -30.32 3.54
C LEU A 846 4.92 -29.99 4.18
N SER A 847 4.04 -30.98 4.31
CA SER A 847 2.71 -30.79 4.94
C SER A 847 2.84 -30.35 6.41
N GLN A 848 3.74 -30.96 7.15
CA GLN A 848 4.05 -30.57 8.54
C GLN A 848 4.62 -29.17 8.61
N TRP A 849 5.55 -28.83 7.73
CA TRP A 849 6.14 -27.47 7.65
C TRP A 849 5.07 -26.42 7.30
N CYS A 850 4.26 -26.69 6.27
CA CYS A 850 3.18 -25.78 5.84
C CYS A 850 2.19 -25.51 6.99
N SER A 851 1.83 -26.54 7.74
CA SER A 851 0.95 -26.41 8.90
C SER A 851 1.58 -25.59 10.03
N ALA A 852 2.84 -25.87 10.36
CA ALA A 852 3.57 -25.17 11.40
C ALA A 852 3.78 -23.68 11.07
N GLN A 853 4.10 -23.35 9.81
CA GLN A 853 4.31 -21.99 9.34
C GLN A 853 3.02 -21.28 8.87
N ARG A 854 1.88 -21.98 8.85
CA ARG A 854 0.59 -21.48 8.33
C ARG A 854 0.67 -20.96 6.88
N LYS A 855 1.40 -21.69 6.03
CA LYS A 855 1.68 -21.37 4.62
C LYS A 855 1.28 -22.54 3.71
N PRO A 856 0.03 -22.67 3.31
CA PRO A 856 -0.51 -23.90 2.66
C PRO A 856 0.10 -24.21 1.28
N GLU A 857 0.63 -23.20 0.57
CA GLU A 857 1.17 -23.35 -0.81
C GLU A 857 2.65 -22.99 -0.89
N ALA A 858 3.41 -23.24 0.17
CA ALA A 858 4.82 -22.89 0.23
C ALA A 858 5.69 -23.83 -0.63
N VAL A 859 6.75 -23.26 -1.21
CA VAL A 859 7.83 -24.01 -1.86
C VAL A 859 9.09 -23.84 -1.02
N VAL A 860 9.66 -24.95 -0.56
CA VAL A 860 10.85 -24.95 0.28
C VAL A 860 11.99 -25.62 -0.46
N ILE A 861 13.10 -24.87 -0.68
CA ILE A 861 14.32 -25.35 -1.32
C ILE A 861 15.29 -25.86 -0.26
N LEU A 862 15.81 -27.07 -0.44
CA LEU A 862 16.81 -27.66 0.43
C LEU A 862 18.22 -27.32 -0.06
N LEU A 863 19.00 -26.72 0.82
CA LEU A 863 20.39 -26.38 0.56
C LEU A 863 21.32 -27.61 0.79
N PRO A 864 22.45 -27.66 0.01
CA PRO A 864 23.17 -26.59 -0.66
C PRO A 864 22.85 -26.38 -2.13
N GLY A 865 21.78 -26.91 -2.72
CA GLY A 865 21.51 -26.81 -4.15
C GLY A 865 21.06 -25.43 -4.65
N GLY A 866 21.76 -24.86 -5.64
CA GLY A 866 21.29 -23.72 -6.47
C GLY A 866 21.24 -22.35 -5.81
N TYR A 867 21.71 -22.19 -4.56
CA TYR A 867 21.76 -20.91 -3.84
C TYR A 867 23.08 -20.67 -3.15
N SER A 868 23.59 -19.45 -3.27
CA SER A 868 24.73 -18.97 -2.48
C SER A 868 24.52 -17.52 -2.00
N ALA A 869 25.15 -17.16 -0.86
CA ALA A 869 25.16 -15.77 -0.38
C ALA A 869 25.90 -14.81 -1.32
N LYS A 870 26.74 -15.30 -2.22
CA LYS A 870 27.50 -14.49 -3.19
C LYS A 870 26.68 -14.18 -4.43
N GLU A 871 26.04 -15.18 -5.02
CA GLU A 871 25.39 -15.09 -6.33
C GLU A 871 23.85 -15.16 -6.26
N GLY A 872 23.26 -15.50 -5.11
CA GLY A 872 21.83 -15.66 -4.94
C GLY A 872 21.29 -16.99 -5.47
N LEU A 873 20.01 -17.04 -5.81
CA LEU A 873 19.36 -18.18 -6.43
C LEU A 873 19.57 -18.15 -7.94
N ILE A 874 20.26 -19.17 -8.44
CA ILE A 874 20.66 -19.30 -9.85
C ILE A 874 20.22 -20.67 -10.32
N GLY A 875 19.51 -20.75 -11.47
CA GLY A 875 19.31 -21.99 -12.18
C GLY A 875 20.64 -22.47 -12.80
N GLU A 876 20.83 -23.75 -12.91
CA GLU A 876 21.95 -24.26 -13.70
C GLU A 876 21.81 -23.76 -15.14
N VAL A 877 22.87 -23.11 -15.64
CA VAL A 877 22.95 -22.59 -17.00
C VAL A 877 23.33 -23.73 -17.95
#